data_93d806a254ac231fa571f62cba9a1060
#
_entry.id   93d806a254ac231fa571f62cba9a1060
#
_cell.length_a   1.000
_cell.length_b   1.000
_cell.length_c   1.000
_cell.angle_alpha   90.00
_cell.angle_beta   90.00
_cell.angle_gamma   90.00
#
_symmetry.space_group_name_H-M   'P 1'
#
loop_
_entity.id
_entity.type
_entity.pdbx_description
1 polymer ?
#
loop_
_entity_poly.entity_id
_entity_poly.type
_entity_poly.pdbx_seq_one_letter_code
_entity_poly.pdbx_strand_id
1 'polypeptide(L)'
;RLTQAVAALTRIPAHRLLEANRTATDLLLSGITVEGLPGWDGGRSQTIHFIDWAHPERNTFTVVNQYRVDCPPGYTRGKAFIVPDLVLLVNGIPLVVIECKSPSVPEPLAEAVDQLRRYSNQRKAGGEVDDNEGNEPLFHTNQLLVATSFDEARVGTVGATFKHFAAWKTVVPLTEDAVCQALGKAQLSEQERLVAGLFTPSHLLDVVRHFTLFMNADGATVKAVCRYQQYRAVSRAIERLRTGKTRLQDGEHDRRGGIVWHTQGSGKSLTMVFLIRKLRTDPQLRRFKVVVVTDRTDLERQLSETAVMTGESVERATTADKLKAMLRIKGPGLVFGMIQKQRNGDAVGEAGLKAADLPQHGGPIRTGEPEPAEVLNEDESILVLVDEAHRGQSGDLHAALQVGLPNCARIGFTGTPILMGDKKRTHEIFGEFIDRYTIREAELDGAIVPILYEGRTAQGAIKDDANLDELFEDLFRDHTPEELEAIRKKYATKGQIFEAPDLIRDKARDMLRHYVTHILPNGFKAQVVAYSRLAVVRYLDAFMAARDELLAEAHALNAEDKAMSDEALCVRPAAVQAKVQAWRYRDTLRAIEFAPVISGGNNDDPAWKPWTDGAAHEQSIKRFKKPLFNADTLASGLAE
;
A
#
# COMPACT_ATOMS: atom_id res chain seq x y z
N ARG A 1 12.39 38.82 16.56
CA ARG A 1 11.59 37.57 16.49
C ARG A 1 11.22 37.24 15.04
N LEU A 2 10.57 38.17 14.30
CA LEU A 2 10.21 37.94 12.91
C LEU A 2 11.44 37.64 12.04
N THR A 3 12.50 38.41 12.18
CA THR A 3 13.77 38.21 11.45
C THR A 3 14.38 36.82 11.74
N GLN A 4 14.29 36.35 12.98
CA GLN A 4 14.78 35.01 13.36
C GLN A 4 13.89 33.90 12.75
N ALA A 5 12.58 34.08 12.75
CA ALA A 5 11.66 33.14 12.13
C ALA A 5 11.88 33.05 10.62
N VAL A 6 11.99 34.20 9.93
CA VAL A 6 12.30 34.25 8.49
C VAL A 6 13.65 33.58 8.22
N ALA A 7 14.70 33.90 9.01
CA ALA A 7 16.01 33.29 8.83
C ALA A 7 16.01 31.78 9.01
N ALA A 8 15.24 31.26 9.96
CA ALA A 8 15.11 29.81 10.17
C ALA A 8 14.51 29.10 8.96
N LEU A 9 13.54 29.73 8.28
CA LEU A 9 12.89 29.14 7.11
C LEU A 9 13.70 29.34 5.81
N THR A 10 14.45 30.42 5.71
CA THR A 10 15.21 30.76 4.48
C THR A 10 16.66 30.24 4.49
N ARG A 11 17.20 29.87 5.66
CA ARG A 11 18.60 29.42 5.83
C ARG A 11 18.65 28.00 6.37
N ILE A 12 17.92 27.09 5.74
CA ILE A 12 17.90 25.68 6.15
C ILE A 12 19.23 25.03 5.76
N PRO A 13 20.03 24.55 6.74
CA PRO A 13 21.27 23.83 6.44
C PRO A 13 20.94 22.41 6.02
N ALA A 14 21.01 22.11 4.73
CA ALA A 14 20.85 20.75 4.24
C ALA A 14 21.68 20.53 2.97
N HIS A 15 22.18 19.33 2.80
CA HIS A 15 22.98 18.92 1.65
C HIS A 15 22.11 18.36 0.50
N ARG A 16 20.85 18.03 0.80
CA ARG A 16 19.90 17.43 -0.17
C ARG A 16 18.56 18.14 -0.09
N LEU A 17 17.95 18.36 -1.24
CA LEU A 17 16.65 19.03 -1.34
C LEU A 17 15.55 18.40 -0.45
N LEU A 18 15.44 17.08 -0.42
CA LEU A 18 14.42 16.41 0.40
C LEU A 18 14.64 16.56 1.92
N GLU A 19 15.89 16.67 2.36
CA GLU A 19 16.23 16.94 3.76
C GLU A 19 15.84 18.39 4.12
N ALA A 20 16.17 19.34 3.25
CA ALA A 20 15.75 20.74 3.40
C ALA A 20 14.22 20.86 3.42
N ASN A 21 13.54 20.19 2.50
CA ASN A 21 12.09 20.20 2.42
C ASN A 21 11.43 19.55 3.65
N ARG A 22 12.01 18.48 4.21
CA ARG A 22 11.55 17.90 5.48
C ARG A 22 11.68 18.88 6.61
N THR A 23 12.86 19.48 6.80
CA THR A 23 13.12 20.49 7.85
C THR A 23 12.16 21.67 7.71
N ALA A 24 11.97 22.20 6.48
CA ALA A 24 11.01 23.26 6.24
C ALA A 24 9.58 22.86 6.58
N THR A 25 9.17 21.64 6.20
CA THR A 25 7.84 21.12 6.51
C THR A 25 7.62 21.02 8.02
N ASP A 26 8.60 20.50 8.76
CA ASP A 26 8.54 20.42 10.23
C ASP A 26 8.41 21.80 10.88
N LEU A 27 9.16 22.80 10.36
CA LEU A 27 9.03 24.20 10.81
C LEU A 27 7.66 24.80 10.47
N LEU A 28 7.11 24.55 9.29
CA LEU A 28 5.78 25.01 8.92
C LEU A 28 4.70 24.43 9.85
N LEU A 29 4.81 23.15 10.20
CA LEU A 29 3.84 22.45 11.04
C LEU A 29 3.93 22.83 12.52
N SER A 30 5.15 22.94 13.05
CA SER A 30 5.41 23.14 14.49
C SER A 30 5.64 24.60 14.87
N GLY A 31 6.05 25.43 13.91
CA GLY A 31 6.58 26.75 14.19
C GLY A 31 8.03 26.72 14.69
N ILE A 32 8.53 27.87 15.07
CA ILE A 32 9.86 28.05 15.66
C ILE A 32 9.75 28.64 17.06
N THR A 33 10.43 28.05 18.04
CA THR A 33 10.56 28.64 19.38
C THR A 33 11.67 29.69 19.37
N VAL A 34 11.32 30.92 19.69
CA VAL A 34 12.22 32.06 19.78
C VAL A 34 12.39 32.46 21.24
N GLU A 35 13.62 32.69 21.66
CA GLU A 35 13.93 33.09 23.03
C GLU A 35 13.23 34.40 23.43
N GLY A 36 12.83 34.46 24.68
CA GLY A 36 12.21 35.64 25.27
C GLY A 36 13.16 36.83 25.30
N LEU A 37 12.64 38.01 25.04
CA LEU A 37 13.43 39.27 25.18
C LEU A 37 13.30 39.80 26.60
N PRO A 38 14.39 40.26 27.22
CA PRO A 38 14.34 40.94 28.50
C PRO A 38 13.34 42.10 28.46
N GLY A 39 12.43 42.14 29.48
CA GLY A 39 11.39 43.17 29.53
C GLY A 39 10.12 42.90 28.71
N TRP A 40 10.08 41.84 27.92
CA TRP A 40 8.88 41.38 27.20
C TRP A 40 8.44 39.99 27.65
N ASP A 41 7.16 39.81 27.90
CA ASP A 41 6.52 38.51 28.25
C ASP A 41 7.21 37.81 29.45
N GLY A 42 7.85 38.56 30.37
CA GLY A 42 8.61 38.00 31.48
C GLY A 42 9.84 37.19 31.04
N GLY A 43 10.39 37.42 29.87
CA GLY A 43 11.54 36.68 29.32
C GLY A 43 11.21 35.26 28.82
N ARG A 44 9.94 34.91 28.69
CA ARG A 44 9.51 33.58 28.27
C ARG A 44 9.73 33.39 26.76
N SER A 45 10.19 32.21 26.37
CA SER A 45 10.25 31.80 24.95
C SER A 45 8.85 31.67 24.39
N GLN A 46 8.70 32.03 23.10
CA GLN A 46 7.42 31.96 22.40
C GLN A 46 7.57 31.19 21.09
N THR A 47 6.56 30.40 20.74
CA THR A 47 6.50 29.73 19.45
C THR A 47 5.84 30.66 18.42
N ILE A 48 6.55 30.89 17.32
CA ILE A 48 6.04 31.66 16.16
C ILE A 48 5.62 30.65 15.11
N HIS A 49 4.33 30.68 14.77
CA HIS A 49 3.78 29.87 13.70
C HIS A 49 3.79 30.64 12.39
N PHE A 50 4.16 29.96 11.31
CA PHE A 50 4.18 30.53 9.97
C PHE A 50 2.80 30.53 9.30
N ILE A 51 1.96 29.58 9.71
CA ILE A 51 0.60 29.35 9.20
C ILE A 51 -0.36 29.20 10.38
N ASP A 52 -1.48 29.90 10.35
CA ASP A 52 -2.58 29.67 11.30
C ASP A 52 -3.42 28.49 10.81
N TRP A 53 -3.10 27.32 11.34
CA TRP A 53 -3.76 26.05 10.99
C TRP A 53 -5.18 25.93 11.56
N ALA A 54 -5.48 26.66 12.63
CA ALA A 54 -6.77 26.60 13.31
C ALA A 54 -7.79 27.51 12.61
N HIS A 55 -7.32 28.61 12.03
CA HIS A 55 -8.12 29.64 11.39
C HIS A 55 -7.59 29.91 9.98
N PRO A 56 -7.89 29.04 8.98
CA PRO A 56 -7.41 29.17 7.61
C PRO A 56 -7.66 30.57 7.01
N GLU A 57 -8.77 31.20 7.36
CA GLU A 57 -9.18 32.51 6.90
C GLU A 57 -8.30 33.66 7.36
N ARG A 58 -7.44 33.43 8.34
CA ARG A 58 -6.47 34.44 8.83
C ARG A 58 -5.16 34.47 8.06
N ASN A 59 -4.96 33.48 7.19
CA ASN A 59 -3.79 33.45 6.33
C ASN A 59 -4.04 34.24 5.05
N THR A 60 -2.95 34.79 4.49
CA THR A 60 -2.98 35.43 3.17
C THR A 60 -2.64 34.39 2.09
N PHE A 61 -3.53 34.21 1.13
CA PHE A 61 -3.33 33.34 -0.02
C PHE A 61 -3.07 34.19 -1.27
N THR A 62 -1.97 33.91 -1.96
CA THR A 62 -1.57 34.64 -3.16
C THR A 62 -1.21 33.66 -4.27
N VAL A 63 -1.71 33.92 -5.47
CA VAL A 63 -1.31 33.20 -6.69
C VAL A 63 -0.53 34.15 -7.56
N VAL A 64 0.68 33.75 -7.95
CA VAL A 64 1.55 34.53 -8.83
C VAL A 64 1.74 33.75 -10.13
N ASN A 65 1.43 34.37 -11.26
CA ASN A 65 1.72 33.81 -12.57
C ASN A 65 3.08 34.28 -13.09
N GLN A 66 3.72 33.41 -13.88
CA GLN A 66 5.04 33.69 -14.48
C GLN A 66 6.06 34.18 -13.44
N TYR A 67 6.18 33.38 -12.35
CA TYR A 67 7.01 33.76 -11.19
C TYR A 67 8.49 33.59 -11.50
N ARG A 68 9.17 34.67 -11.83
CA ARG A 68 10.62 34.66 -12.11
C ARG A 68 11.41 34.50 -10.82
N VAL A 69 12.31 33.50 -10.79
CA VAL A 69 13.27 33.28 -9.71
C VAL A 69 14.67 33.14 -10.29
N ASP A 70 15.60 34.01 -9.84
CA ASP A 70 16.98 33.93 -10.27
C ASP A 70 17.69 32.73 -9.64
N CYS A 71 18.46 32.00 -10.43
CA CYS A 71 19.21 30.84 -9.98
C CYS A 71 20.44 31.26 -9.15
N PRO A 72 20.87 30.39 -8.18
CA PRO A 72 22.08 30.67 -7.39
C PRO A 72 23.33 30.81 -8.26
N PRO A 73 24.37 31.51 -7.77
CA PRO A 73 25.66 31.59 -8.46
C PRO A 73 26.28 30.21 -8.68
N GLY A 74 26.95 30.00 -9.80
CA GLY A 74 27.55 28.72 -10.19
C GLY A 74 26.71 27.88 -11.16
N TYR A 75 25.69 28.46 -11.71
CA TYR A 75 24.81 27.88 -12.71
C TYR A 75 25.57 27.52 -13.99
N THR A 76 25.48 26.29 -14.47
CA THR A 76 26.35 25.77 -15.53
C THR A 76 25.74 25.69 -16.91
N ARG A 77 24.42 25.62 -17.03
CA ARG A 77 23.70 25.49 -18.31
C ARG A 77 22.34 26.21 -18.28
N GLY A 78 21.96 26.83 -19.39
CA GLY A 78 20.63 27.41 -19.60
C GLY A 78 20.49 28.87 -19.19
N LYS A 79 19.30 29.28 -18.79
CA LYS A 79 18.99 30.65 -18.34
C LYS A 79 19.33 30.81 -16.86
N ALA A 80 19.89 31.93 -16.46
CA ALA A 80 20.21 32.25 -15.06
C ALA A 80 18.98 32.43 -14.15
N PHE A 81 17.80 32.02 -14.61
CA PHE A 81 16.56 32.12 -13.88
C PHE A 81 15.59 31.04 -14.36
N ILE A 82 14.63 30.68 -13.49
CA ILE A 82 13.46 29.87 -13.81
C ILE A 82 12.22 30.74 -13.78
N VAL A 83 11.16 30.31 -14.48
CA VAL A 83 9.86 31.00 -14.50
C VAL A 83 8.75 29.93 -14.43
N PRO A 84 8.41 29.46 -13.23
CA PRO A 84 7.21 28.64 -13.04
C PRO A 84 5.96 29.38 -13.51
N ASP A 85 5.03 28.65 -14.15
CA ASP A 85 3.80 29.23 -14.67
C ASP A 85 2.92 29.81 -13.57
N LEU A 86 2.72 29.05 -12.48
CA LEU A 86 1.98 29.51 -11.30
C LEU A 86 2.66 29.07 -10.01
N VAL A 87 2.71 29.97 -9.04
CA VAL A 87 3.15 29.67 -7.66
C VAL A 87 2.08 30.11 -6.68
N LEU A 88 1.66 29.18 -5.80
CA LEU A 88 0.71 29.48 -4.73
C LEU A 88 1.49 29.71 -3.43
N LEU A 89 1.29 30.87 -2.85
CA LEU A 89 1.92 31.29 -1.60
C LEU A 89 0.88 31.39 -0.47
N VAL A 90 1.28 30.98 0.71
CA VAL A 90 0.53 31.18 1.95
C VAL A 90 1.39 32.03 2.87
N ASN A 91 0.92 33.19 3.29
CA ASN A 91 1.68 34.18 4.07
C ASN A 91 3.03 34.55 3.41
N GLY A 92 3.10 34.56 2.08
CA GLY A 92 4.32 34.80 1.31
C GLY A 92 5.25 33.60 1.17
N ILE A 93 4.90 32.43 1.71
CA ILE A 93 5.70 31.21 1.64
C ILE A 93 5.21 30.36 0.45
N PRO A 94 6.08 29.97 -0.51
CA PRO A 94 5.71 29.18 -1.67
C PRO A 94 5.43 27.72 -1.25
N LEU A 95 4.17 27.30 -1.33
CA LEU A 95 3.75 25.95 -0.97
C LEU A 95 3.46 25.06 -2.19
N VAL A 96 3.03 25.65 -3.32
CA VAL A 96 2.67 24.90 -4.53
C VAL A 96 3.33 25.53 -5.75
N VAL A 97 3.89 24.70 -6.61
CA VAL A 97 4.37 25.11 -7.94
C VAL A 97 3.60 24.32 -8.99
N ILE A 98 3.05 25.04 -9.97
CA ILE A 98 2.24 24.49 -11.05
C ILE A 98 2.92 24.80 -12.38
N GLU A 99 3.04 23.79 -13.22
CA GLU A 99 3.52 23.91 -14.60
C GLU A 99 2.41 23.52 -15.57
N CYS A 100 2.16 24.39 -16.55
CA CYS A 100 1.12 24.25 -17.56
C CYS A 100 1.74 23.96 -18.94
N LYS A 101 1.20 23.00 -19.66
CA LYS A 101 1.62 22.70 -21.03
C LYS A 101 0.46 22.81 -22.00
N SER A 102 0.79 23.25 -23.23
CA SER A 102 -0.19 23.20 -24.31
C SER A 102 -0.57 21.75 -24.64
N PRO A 103 -1.84 21.46 -24.91
CA PRO A 103 -2.27 20.13 -25.36
C PRO A 103 -1.67 19.71 -26.71
N SER A 104 -1.06 20.65 -27.46
CA SER A 104 -0.34 20.35 -28.69
C SER A 104 1.04 19.74 -28.48
N VAL A 105 1.56 19.76 -27.27
CA VAL A 105 2.84 19.14 -26.90
C VAL A 105 2.64 17.62 -26.78
N PRO A 106 3.49 16.78 -27.37
CA PRO A 106 3.46 15.34 -27.09
C PRO A 106 3.67 15.06 -25.61
N GLU A 107 2.83 14.22 -25.00
CA GLU A 107 2.88 13.86 -23.58
C GLU A 107 3.00 15.08 -22.62
N PRO A 108 2.07 16.04 -22.68
CA PRO A 108 2.24 17.35 -22.06
C PRO A 108 2.43 17.27 -20.53
N LEU A 109 1.76 16.31 -19.87
CA LEU A 109 1.91 16.14 -18.41
C LEU A 109 3.28 15.57 -18.02
N ALA A 110 3.86 14.68 -18.82
CA ALA A 110 5.20 14.14 -18.59
C ALA A 110 6.25 15.25 -18.76
N GLU A 111 6.10 16.08 -19.79
CA GLU A 111 6.96 17.25 -20.04
C GLU A 111 6.85 18.28 -18.91
N ALA A 112 5.63 18.54 -18.39
CA ALA A 112 5.45 19.43 -17.24
C ALA A 112 6.16 18.91 -15.99
N VAL A 113 6.08 17.61 -15.71
CA VAL A 113 6.78 16.99 -14.58
C VAL A 113 8.30 17.05 -14.78
N ASP A 114 8.81 16.79 -15.99
CA ASP A 114 10.24 16.92 -16.27
C ASP A 114 10.74 18.35 -16.04
N GLN A 115 9.96 19.35 -16.44
CA GLN A 115 10.29 20.75 -16.19
C GLN A 115 10.26 21.11 -14.69
N LEU A 116 9.30 20.63 -13.92
CA LEU A 116 9.27 20.79 -12.46
C LEU A 116 10.51 20.16 -11.80
N ARG A 117 10.93 18.99 -12.27
CA ARG A 117 12.15 18.31 -11.81
C ARG A 117 13.41 19.10 -12.18
N ARG A 118 13.45 19.68 -13.36
CA ARG A 118 14.51 20.59 -13.79
C ARG A 118 14.60 21.83 -12.88
N TYR A 119 13.48 22.47 -12.60
CA TYR A 119 13.43 23.63 -11.70
C TYR A 119 13.94 23.34 -10.29
N SER A 120 13.78 22.12 -9.83
CA SER A 120 14.22 21.66 -8.50
C SER A 120 15.55 20.91 -8.50
N ASN A 121 16.33 20.93 -9.59
CA ASN A 121 17.59 20.18 -9.77
C ASN A 121 17.46 18.67 -9.50
N GLN A 122 16.30 18.07 -9.82
CA GLN A 122 16.02 16.66 -9.62
C GLN A 122 15.96 15.85 -10.93
N ARG A 123 16.35 16.45 -12.04
CA ARG A 123 16.42 15.82 -13.35
C ARG A 123 17.72 15.04 -13.46
N LYS A 124 17.74 13.79 -12.99
CA LYS A 124 18.86 12.87 -13.22
C LYS A 124 18.56 12.01 -14.44
N ALA A 125 19.19 12.30 -15.54
CA ALA A 125 19.36 11.34 -16.61
C ALA A 125 20.52 10.41 -16.20
N GLY A 126 20.25 9.15 -16.01
CA GLY A 126 21.08 8.02 -15.67
C GLY A 126 22.61 8.23 -15.62
N GLY A 127 23.13 8.75 -14.51
CA GLY A 127 24.56 8.81 -14.23
C GLY A 127 25.28 10.09 -14.64
N GLU A 128 24.62 11.05 -15.26
CA GLU A 128 25.22 12.34 -15.57
C GLU A 128 25.25 13.26 -14.35
N VAL A 129 26.27 14.13 -14.30
CA VAL A 129 26.47 15.16 -13.26
C VAL A 129 25.22 16.01 -13.14
N ASP A 130 24.79 16.31 -11.92
CA ASP A 130 23.69 17.22 -11.64
C ASP A 130 23.96 18.57 -12.28
N ASP A 131 23.32 18.86 -13.40
CA ASP A 131 23.33 20.19 -13.96
C ASP A 131 22.49 21.09 -13.04
N ASN A 132 23.09 22.09 -12.43
CA ASN A 132 22.38 23.11 -11.67
C ASN A 132 21.54 23.96 -12.64
N GLU A 133 20.36 23.47 -13.00
CA GLU A 133 19.47 24.11 -13.99
C GLU A 133 18.33 24.91 -13.33
N GLY A 134 18.17 24.83 -12.01
CA GLY A 134 17.04 25.37 -11.29
C GLY A 134 17.38 26.15 -10.03
N ASN A 135 16.37 26.34 -9.19
CA ASN A 135 16.47 27.02 -7.90
C ASN A 135 15.91 26.11 -6.79
N GLU A 136 16.75 25.29 -6.14
CA GLU A 136 16.34 24.41 -5.05
C GLU A 136 15.71 25.15 -3.86
N PRO A 137 16.19 26.35 -3.43
CA PRO A 137 15.58 27.09 -2.34
C PRO A 137 14.09 27.38 -2.51
N LEU A 138 13.57 27.57 -3.73
CA LEU A 138 12.13 27.70 -3.99
C LEU A 138 11.35 26.46 -3.52
N PHE A 139 11.99 25.29 -3.60
CA PHE A 139 11.36 23.99 -3.29
C PHE A 139 11.60 23.53 -1.86
N HIS A 140 12.35 24.26 -1.02
CA HIS A 140 12.51 23.91 0.39
C HIS A 140 11.18 23.92 1.13
N THR A 141 10.32 24.90 0.90
CA THR A 141 9.00 25.01 1.54
C THR A 141 7.88 24.40 0.72
N ASN A 142 8.17 23.97 -0.52
CA ASN A 142 7.17 23.43 -1.42
C ASN A 142 6.52 22.15 -0.84
N GLN A 143 5.20 22.08 -0.89
CA GLN A 143 4.45 20.95 -0.40
C GLN A 143 3.88 20.10 -1.53
N LEU A 144 3.44 20.73 -2.61
CA LEU A 144 2.82 20.06 -3.75
C LEU A 144 3.39 20.60 -5.07
N LEU A 145 3.51 19.71 -6.04
CA LEU A 145 3.82 20.01 -7.43
C LEU A 145 2.66 19.61 -8.31
N VAL A 146 2.28 20.42 -9.28
CA VAL A 146 1.18 20.14 -10.20
C VAL A 146 1.64 20.28 -11.64
N ALA A 147 1.34 19.26 -12.42
CA ALA A 147 1.45 19.25 -13.88
C ALA A 147 0.05 19.31 -14.47
N THR A 148 -0.22 20.23 -15.39
CA THR A 148 -1.53 20.38 -16.00
C THR A 148 -1.46 20.72 -17.48
N SER A 149 -2.46 20.25 -18.22
CA SER A 149 -2.63 20.56 -19.63
C SER A 149 -4.12 20.55 -19.96
N PHE A 150 -4.67 21.72 -20.26
CA PHE A 150 -6.08 21.95 -20.59
C PHE A 150 -7.04 21.32 -19.56
N ASP A 151 -7.58 20.13 -19.85
CA ASP A 151 -8.55 19.44 -18.97
C ASP A 151 -7.90 18.49 -17.96
N GLU A 152 -6.63 18.11 -18.18
CA GLU A 152 -5.93 17.14 -17.37
C GLU A 152 -5.04 17.80 -16.32
N ALA A 153 -4.96 17.18 -15.16
CA ALA A 153 -4.06 17.61 -14.10
C ALA A 153 -3.58 16.44 -13.23
N ARG A 154 -2.34 16.52 -12.77
CA ARG A 154 -1.72 15.56 -11.86
C ARG A 154 -1.01 16.29 -10.74
N VAL A 155 -1.11 15.74 -9.53
CA VAL A 155 -0.43 16.26 -8.34
C VAL A 155 0.61 15.27 -7.83
N GLY A 156 1.75 15.79 -7.43
CA GLY A 156 2.86 15.05 -6.83
C GLY A 156 3.62 15.90 -5.82
N THR A 157 4.80 15.46 -5.45
CA THR A 157 5.67 16.10 -4.45
C THR A 157 7.10 16.25 -4.98
N VAL A 158 7.89 17.03 -4.28
CA VAL A 158 9.33 17.18 -4.57
C VAL A 158 10.01 15.80 -4.57
N GLY A 159 10.81 15.53 -5.58
CA GLY A 159 11.52 14.25 -5.79
C GLY A 159 10.71 13.17 -6.50
N ALA A 160 9.40 13.36 -6.70
CA ALA A 160 8.56 12.41 -7.41
C ALA A 160 8.88 12.35 -8.91
N THR A 161 8.82 11.14 -9.49
CA THR A 161 8.83 10.93 -10.94
C THR A 161 7.39 10.91 -11.47
N PHE A 162 7.20 11.02 -12.77
CA PHE A 162 5.87 11.06 -13.41
C PHE A 162 4.91 9.97 -12.92
N LYS A 163 5.39 8.73 -12.77
CA LYS A 163 4.58 7.60 -12.27
C LYS A 163 3.98 7.80 -10.87
N HIS A 164 4.49 8.77 -10.10
CA HIS A 164 4.00 9.08 -8.76
C HIS A 164 3.09 10.31 -8.71
N PHE A 165 2.95 11.01 -9.84
CA PHE A 165 1.92 12.04 -9.99
C PHE A 165 0.57 11.40 -10.26
N ALA A 166 -0.47 11.87 -9.57
CA ALA A 166 -1.81 11.29 -9.66
C ALA A 166 -2.87 12.33 -9.97
N ALA A 167 -3.95 11.89 -10.63
CA ALA A 167 -5.15 12.68 -10.77
C ALA A 167 -5.80 12.93 -9.41
N TRP A 168 -6.46 14.08 -9.28
CA TRP A 168 -7.28 14.40 -8.12
C TRP A 168 -8.76 14.39 -8.53
N LYS A 169 -9.47 13.30 -8.22
CA LYS A 169 -10.82 13.02 -8.74
C LYS A 169 -11.94 13.26 -7.70
N THR A 170 -11.75 14.19 -6.75
CA THR A 170 -12.77 14.49 -5.74
C THR A 170 -12.79 15.98 -5.39
N VAL A 171 -13.97 16.51 -5.10
CA VAL A 171 -14.15 17.85 -4.56
C VAL A 171 -14.56 17.85 -3.09
N VAL A 172 -14.62 16.66 -2.46
CA VAL A 172 -14.97 16.51 -1.02
C VAL A 172 -14.10 17.42 -0.17
N PRO A 173 -14.68 18.13 0.84
CA PRO A 173 -16.04 18.02 1.37
C PRO A 173 -17.13 18.74 0.58
N LEU A 174 -16.81 19.47 -0.51
CA LEU A 174 -17.79 20.05 -1.41
C LEU A 174 -18.54 18.96 -2.20
N THR A 175 -19.64 19.34 -2.87
CA THR A 175 -20.33 18.48 -3.84
C THR A 175 -19.97 18.92 -5.26
N GLU A 176 -19.95 17.99 -6.22
CA GLU A 176 -19.69 18.32 -7.64
C GLU A 176 -20.75 19.31 -8.17
N ASP A 177 -22.02 19.12 -7.79
CA ASP A 177 -23.10 20.01 -8.20
C ASP A 177 -22.90 21.46 -7.74
N ALA A 178 -22.43 21.66 -6.49
CA ALA A 178 -22.16 23.00 -5.98
C ALA A 178 -21.00 23.67 -6.73
N VAL A 179 -19.96 22.91 -7.06
CA VAL A 179 -18.81 23.44 -7.83
C VAL A 179 -19.23 23.71 -9.28
N CYS A 180 -19.97 22.81 -9.92
CA CYS A 180 -20.50 23.01 -11.26
C CYS A 180 -21.39 24.28 -11.33
N GLN A 181 -22.26 24.47 -10.35
CA GLN A 181 -23.12 25.66 -10.26
C GLN A 181 -22.27 26.93 -10.10
N ALA A 182 -21.26 26.91 -9.24
CA ALA A 182 -20.38 28.07 -9.03
C ALA A 182 -19.58 28.45 -10.28
N LEU A 183 -19.20 27.45 -11.10
CA LEU A 183 -18.47 27.66 -12.35
C LEU A 183 -19.37 27.87 -13.58
N GLY A 184 -20.68 27.69 -13.44
CA GLY A 184 -21.64 27.78 -14.57
C GLY A 184 -21.46 26.68 -15.61
N LYS A 185 -21.04 25.46 -15.18
CA LYS A 185 -20.73 24.30 -16.04
C LYS A 185 -21.61 23.10 -15.69
N ALA A 186 -21.84 22.24 -16.67
CA ALA A 186 -22.58 20.99 -16.48
C ALA A 186 -21.69 19.85 -15.92
N GLN A 187 -20.39 19.91 -16.16
CA GLN A 187 -19.43 18.88 -15.76
C GLN A 187 -18.07 19.51 -15.51
N LEU A 188 -17.33 18.98 -14.54
CA LEU A 188 -15.97 19.42 -14.21
C LEU A 188 -14.93 18.64 -15.01
N SER A 189 -13.88 19.32 -15.46
CA SER A 189 -12.65 18.69 -15.94
C SER A 189 -11.82 18.14 -14.77
N GLU A 190 -10.78 17.36 -15.04
CA GLU A 190 -9.83 16.93 -14.00
C GLU A 190 -9.12 18.11 -13.36
N GLN A 191 -8.73 19.11 -14.16
CA GLN A 191 -8.10 20.33 -13.67
C GLN A 191 -9.02 21.08 -12.70
N GLU A 192 -10.28 21.27 -13.04
CA GLU A 192 -11.26 21.97 -12.20
C GLU A 192 -11.54 21.20 -10.90
N ARG A 193 -11.64 19.86 -10.96
CA ARG A 193 -11.74 19.03 -9.75
C ARG A 193 -10.53 19.17 -8.85
N LEU A 194 -9.33 19.19 -9.43
CA LEU A 194 -8.10 19.38 -8.67
C LEU A 194 -8.08 20.75 -8.00
N VAL A 195 -8.41 21.82 -8.73
CA VAL A 195 -8.42 23.18 -8.18
C VAL A 195 -9.46 23.30 -7.06
N ALA A 196 -10.69 22.89 -7.29
CA ALA A 196 -11.77 22.98 -6.29
C ALA A 196 -11.52 22.07 -5.07
N GLY A 197 -11.07 20.83 -5.31
CA GLY A 197 -10.89 19.84 -4.27
C GLY A 197 -9.60 19.98 -3.46
N LEU A 198 -8.56 20.59 -4.03
CA LEU A 198 -7.24 20.64 -3.40
C LEU A 198 -6.79 22.07 -3.07
N PHE A 199 -7.12 23.08 -3.88
CA PHE A 199 -6.62 24.45 -3.73
C PHE A 199 -7.60 25.45 -3.15
N THR A 200 -8.79 25.03 -2.75
CA THR A 200 -9.58 25.81 -1.80
C THR A 200 -8.72 26.03 -0.55
N PRO A 201 -8.58 27.26 -0.02
CA PRO A 201 -7.66 27.58 1.07
C PRO A 201 -7.66 26.61 2.24
N SER A 202 -8.84 26.24 2.75
CA SER A 202 -8.98 25.29 3.85
C SER A 202 -8.53 23.88 3.47
N HIS A 203 -8.79 23.44 2.22
CA HIS A 203 -8.40 22.10 1.74
C HIS A 203 -6.89 22.01 1.55
N LEU A 204 -6.26 23.05 0.96
CA LEU A 204 -4.81 23.09 0.80
C LEU A 204 -4.11 22.96 2.14
N LEU A 205 -4.53 23.74 3.13
CA LEU A 205 -3.95 23.67 4.47
C LEU A 205 -4.22 22.31 5.15
N ASP A 206 -5.40 21.75 4.96
CA ASP A 206 -5.75 20.42 5.47
C ASP A 206 -4.85 19.33 4.88
N VAL A 207 -4.63 19.36 3.56
CA VAL A 207 -3.75 18.39 2.88
C VAL A 207 -2.31 18.55 3.30
N VAL A 208 -1.80 19.76 3.36
CA VAL A 208 -0.43 20.02 3.82
C VAL A 208 -0.23 19.53 5.25
N ARG A 209 -1.18 19.79 6.14
CA ARG A 209 -1.06 19.47 7.57
C ARG A 209 -1.21 17.98 7.87
N HIS A 210 -2.17 17.31 7.24
CA HIS A 210 -2.57 15.97 7.63
C HIS A 210 -2.24 14.88 6.62
N PHE A 211 -2.10 15.23 5.34
CA PHE A 211 -2.06 14.28 4.23
C PHE A 211 -0.74 14.28 3.44
N THR A 212 0.28 14.97 3.93
CA THR A 212 1.66 14.84 3.45
C THR A 212 2.53 14.19 4.51
N LEU A 213 3.46 13.35 4.10
CA LEU A 213 4.40 12.70 5.02
C LEU A 213 5.72 12.35 4.32
N PHE A 214 6.77 12.17 5.12
CA PHE A 214 8.03 11.61 4.67
C PHE A 214 8.10 10.15 5.12
N MET A 215 8.54 9.28 4.22
CA MET A 215 8.67 7.85 4.49
C MET A 215 9.94 7.30 3.86
N ASN A 216 10.42 6.17 4.37
CA ASN A 216 11.52 5.45 3.77
C ASN A 216 10.97 4.44 2.76
N ALA A 217 11.35 4.56 1.50
CA ALA A 217 11.03 3.62 0.44
C ALA A 217 12.33 3.11 -0.17
N ASP A 218 12.58 1.81 -0.07
CA ASP A 218 13.76 1.12 -0.62
C ASP A 218 15.11 1.76 -0.20
N GLY A 219 15.19 2.26 1.04
CA GLY A 219 16.39 2.87 1.62
C GLY A 219 16.56 4.37 1.31
N ALA A 220 15.64 4.98 0.56
CA ALA A 220 15.64 6.41 0.29
C ALA A 220 14.45 7.10 0.98
N THR A 221 14.68 8.32 1.49
CA THR A 221 13.58 9.16 1.96
C THR A 221 12.79 9.69 0.77
N VAL A 222 11.48 9.54 0.81
CA VAL A 222 10.55 10.11 -0.17
C VAL A 222 9.49 10.93 0.54
N LYS A 223 9.03 12.00 -0.11
CA LYS A 223 7.84 12.75 0.31
C LYS A 223 6.62 12.19 -0.42
N ALA A 224 5.56 11.93 0.30
CA ALA A 224 4.30 11.44 -0.26
C ALA A 224 3.15 12.38 0.10
N VAL A 225 2.23 12.56 -0.83
CA VAL A 225 0.91 13.17 -0.60
C VAL A 225 -0.15 12.10 -0.78
N CYS A 226 -1.26 12.21 -0.07
CA CYS A 226 -2.36 11.27 -0.21
C CYS A 226 -2.91 11.25 -1.64
N ARG A 227 -3.52 10.14 -2.01
CA ARG A 227 -4.38 10.03 -3.19
C ARG A 227 -5.79 10.55 -2.85
N TYR A 228 -6.54 10.97 -3.86
CA TYR A 228 -7.88 11.54 -3.66
C TYR A 228 -8.83 10.61 -2.90
N GLN A 229 -8.77 9.30 -3.14
CA GLN A 229 -9.60 8.31 -2.43
C GLN A 229 -9.24 8.22 -0.94
N GLN A 230 -7.97 8.40 -0.58
CA GLN A 230 -7.54 8.41 0.82
C GLN A 230 -8.05 9.68 1.52
N TYR A 231 -7.93 10.83 0.89
CA TYR A 231 -8.47 12.10 1.38
C TYR A 231 -9.98 12.01 1.59
N ARG A 232 -10.71 11.51 0.59
CA ARG A 232 -12.17 11.33 0.61
C ARG A 232 -12.59 10.40 1.74
N ALA A 233 -11.94 9.24 1.87
CA ALA A 233 -12.25 8.27 2.93
C ALA A 233 -12.02 8.84 4.33
N VAL A 234 -10.89 9.52 4.56
CA VAL A 234 -10.58 10.13 5.86
C VAL A 234 -11.55 11.27 6.17
N SER A 235 -11.86 12.14 5.20
CA SER A 235 -12.80 13.25 5.40
C SER A 235 -14.19 12.74 5.79
N ARG A 236 -14.71 11.72 5.09
CA ARG A 236 -15.97 11.06 5.42
C ARG A 236 -15.95 10.34 6.77
N ALA A 237 -14.82 9.69 7.11
CA ALA A 237 -14.68 9.02 8.40
C ALA A 237 -14.69 10.02 9.57
N ILE A 238 -13.97 11.14 9.46
CA ILE A 238 -13.95 12.20 10.46
C ILE A 238 -15.34 12.81 10.62
N GLU A 239 -16.02 13.11 9.52
CA GLU A 239 -17.39 13.65 9.55
C GLU A 239 -18.36 12.69 10.24
N ARG A 240 -18.27 11.40 9.90
CA ARG A 240 -19.11 10.36 10.51
C ARG A 240 -18.81 10.15 11.99
N LEU A 241 -17.54 10.26 12.41
CA LEU A 241 -17.15 10.22 13.83
C LEU A 241 -17.70 11.40 14.62
N ARG A 242 -17.86 12.58 13.99
CA ARG A 242 -18.41 13.79 14.62
C ARG A 242 -19.94 13.78 14.71
N THR A 243 -20.61 13.34 13.65
CA THR A 243 -22.05 13.51 13.47
C THR A 243 -22.88 12.25 13.74
N GLY A 244 -22.24 11.07 13.68
CA GLY A 244 -22.91 9.79 13.91
C GLY A 244 -23.35 9.64 15.37
N LYS A 245 -24.51 9.02 15.58
CA LYS A 245 -25.00 8.69 16.92
C LYS A 245 -24.13 7.61 17.57
N THR A 246 -23.78 7.80 18.83
CA THR A 246 -23.16 6.75 19.63
C THR A 246 -24.16 5.62 19.90
N ARG A 247 -23.67 4.46 20.34
CA ARG A 247 -24.54 3.35 20.73
C ARG A 247 -25.50 3.73 21.84
N LEU A 248 -25.08 4.53 22.80
CA LEU A 248 -25.93 5.00 23.90
C LEU A 248 -27.03 5.95 23.40
N GLN A 249 -26.77 6.72 22.34
CA GLN A 249 -27.74 7.61 21.71
C GLN A 249 -28.69 6.88 20.75
N ASP A 250 -28.21 5.87 20.02
CA ASP A 250 -29.02 5.08 19.07
C ASP A 250 -29.82 3.97 19.78
N GLY A 251 -29.29 3.46 20.88
CA GLY A 251 -29.89 2.37 21.68
C GLY A 251 -29.49 0.98 21.21
N GLU A 252 -29.03 0.79 20.00
CA GLU A 252 -28.69 -0.53 19.43
C GLU A 252 -27.28 -0.56 18.83
N HIS A 253 -26.96 0.38 17.95
CA HIS A 253 -25.74 0.38 17.17
C HIS A 253 -24.95 1.70 17.31
N ASP A 254 -23.62 1.62 17.22
CA ASP A 254 -22.79 2.80 17.05
C ASP A 254 -22.78 3.20 15.56
N ARG A 255 -23.30 4.38 15.24
CA ARG A 255 -23.41 4.90 13.88
C ARG A 255 -22.20 5.72 13.43
N ARG A 256 -21.20 5.87 14.30
CA ARG A 256 -19.94 6.56 13.98
C ARG A 256 -18.94 5.68 13.22
N GLY A 257 -19.13 4.36 13.30
CA GLY A 257 -18.32 3.36 12.60
C GLY A 257 -18.67 3.17 11.15
N GLY A 258 -17.98 2.27 10.48
CA GLY A 258 -18.26 1.89 9.09
C GLY A 258 -17.13 1.12 8.42
N ILE A 259 -17.27 0.91 7.11
CA ILE A 259 -16.34 0.16 6.28
C ILE A 259 -15.68 1.07 5.25
N VAL A 260 -14.36 1.10 5.21
CA VAL A 260 -13.57 1.65 4.10
C VAL A 260 -13.16 0.49 3.19
N TRP A 261 -13.87 0.40 2.07
CA TRP A 261 -13.57 -0.60 1.05
C TRP A 261 -12.68 0.00 -0.02
N HIS A 262 -11.39 -0.18 0.13
CA HIS A 262 -10.40 0.18 -0.86
C HIS A 262 -9.66 -1.06 -1.34
N THR A 263 -9.53 -1.25 -2.66
CA THR A 263 -8.87 -2.42 -3.23
C THR A 263 -7.44 -2.62 -2.69
N GLN A 264 -6.93 -3.83 -2.79
CA GLN A 264 -5.56 -4.13 -2.37
C GLN A 264 -4.56 -3.30 -3.19
N GLY A 265 -3.49 -2.81 -2.55
CA GLY A 265 -2.53 -1.91 -3.21
C GLY A 265 -2.93 -0.42 -3.24
N SER A 266 -4.13 -0.04 -2.82
CA SER A 266 -4.61 1.36 -2.81
C SER A 266 -4.03 2.25 -1.70
N GLY A 267 -3.19 1.71 -0.81
CA GLY A 267 -2.57 2.45 0.29
C GLY A 267 -3.43 2.56 1.56
N LYS A 268 -4.22 1.54 1.91
CA LYS A 268 -5.06 1.49 3.12
C LYS A 268 -4.30 1.81 4.41
N SER A 269 -3.07 1.31 4.55
CA SER A 269 -2.23 1.60 5.72
C SER A 269 -1.96 3.10 5.88
N LEU A 270 -1.64 3.80 4.79
CA LEU A 270 -1.47 5.26 4.81
C LEU A 270 -2.78 5.98 5.11
N THR A 271 -3.92 5.45 4.65
CA THR A 271 -5.24 6.02 4.99
C THR A 271 -5.49 6.01 6.50
N MET A 272 -5.10 4.93 7.20
CA MET A 272 -5.19 4.87 8.66
C MET A 272 -4.26 5.90 9.33
N VAL A 273 -3.03 6.05 8.82
CA VAL A 273 -2.08 7.06 9.32
C VAL A 273 -2.67 8.47 9.19
N PHE A 274 -3.21 8.81 8.01
CA PHE A 274 -3.84 10.11 7.78
C PHE A 274 -5.08 10.33 8.66
N LEU A 275 -5.89 9.30 8.85
CA LEU A 275 -7.06 9.37 9.75
C LEU A 275 -6.64 9.69 11.18
N ILE A 276 -5.61 9.01 11.71
CA ILE A 276 -5.11 9.25 13.08
C ILE A 276 -4.52 10.66 13.20
N ARG A 277 -3.71 11.10 12.22
CA ARG A 277 -3.16 12.48 12.23
C ARG A 277 -4.27 13.54 12.26
N LYS A 278 -5.29 13.39 11.43
CA LYS A 278 -6.41 14.32 11.38
C LYS A 278 -7.24 14.28 12.66
N LEU A 279 -7.50 13.10 13.20
CA LEU A 279 -8.22 12.90 14.45
C LEU A 279 -7.53 13.58 15.62
N ARG A 280 -6.18 13.55 15.70
CA ARG A 280 -5.40 14.17 16.80
C ARG A 280 -5.44 15.70 16.79
N THR A 281 -5.69 16.32 15.68
CA THR A 281 -5.81 17.78 15.55
C THR A 281 -7.25 18.28 15.67
N ASP A 282 -8.21 17.37 15.63
CA ASP A 282 -9.63 17.68 15.72
C ASP A 282 -10.04 18.01 17.18
N PRO A 283 -10.65 19.17 17.45
CA PRO A 283 -11.02 19.56 18.81
C PRO A 283 -11.96 18.57 19.51
N GLN A 284 -12.86 17.91 18.79
CA GLN A 284 -13.83 16.97 19.33
C GLN A 284 -13.28 15.55 19.47
N LEU A 285 -12.40 15.14 18.54
CA LEU A 285 -11.93 13.76 18.43
C LEU A 285 -10.53 13.52 19.00
N ARG A 286 -9.72 14.56 19.26
CA ARG A 286 -8.32 14.44 19.69
C ARG A 286 -8.10 13.61 20.95
N ARG A 287 -9.13 13.49 21.81
CA ARG A 287 -9.08 12.71 23.05
C ARG A 287 -9.46 11.25 22.89
N PHE A 288 -9.79 10.81 21.69
CA PHE A 288 -10.12 9.40 21.46
C PHE A 288 -8.91 8.50 21.74
N LYS A 289 -9.17 7.38 22.43
CA LYS A 289 -8.26 6.25 22.43
C LYS A 289 -8.39 5.54 21.09
N VAL A 290 -7.29 5.44 20.35
CA VAL A 290 -7.25 4.74 19.06
C VAL A 290 -6.59 3.38 19.24
N VAL A 291 -7.29 2.32 18.85
CA VAL A 291 -6.81 0.94 18.90
C VAL A 291 -6.68 0.45 17.46
N VAL A 292 -5.46 0.14 17.03
CA VAL A 292 -5.19 -0.37 15.68
C VAL A 292 -4.94 -1.86 15.76
N VAL A 293 -5.74 -2.63 15.04
CA VAL A 293 -5.67 -4.09 14.96
C VAL A 293 -5.24 -4.49 13.56
N THR A 294 -4.03 -5.03 13.39
CA THR A 294 -3.46 -5.40 12.09
C THR A 294 -2.50 -6.58 12.22
N ASP A 295 -2.17 -7.20 11.09
CA ASP A 295 -1.13 -8.23 10.96
C ASP A 295 0.18 -7.67 10.33
N ARG A 296 0.27 -6.33 10.12
CA ARG A 296 1.35 -5.67 9.38
C ARG A 296 2.29 -4.88 10.30
N THR A 297 3.55 -5.28 10.34
CA THR A 297 4.60 -4.57 11.08
C THR A 297 4.98 -3.22 10.47
N ASP A 298 4.84 -3.08 9.14
CA ASP A 298 5.13 -1.81 8.44
C ASP A 298 4.18 -0.68 8.85
N LEU A 299 2.91 -1.00 9.11
CA LEU A 299 1.93 -0.04 9.59
C LEU A 299 2.28 0.48 10.99
N GLU A 300 2.75 -0.40 11.88
CA GLU A 300 3.22 -0.02 13.21
C GLU A 300 4.33 1.02 13.14
N ARG A 301 5.34 0.79 12.28
CA ARG A 301 6.45 1.75 12.11
C ARG A 301 5.95 3.12 11.63
N GLN A 302 5.09 3.15 10.61
CA GLN A 302 4.54 4.40 10.08
C GLN A 302 3.69 5.15 11.12
N LEU A 303 2.94 4.42 11.93
CA LEU A 303 2.17 5.01 13.03
C LEU A 303 3.05 5.53 14.16
N SER A 304 4.14 4.82 14.48
CA SER A 304 5.12 5.25 15.49
C SER A 304 5.81 6.55 15.08
N GLU A 305 6.23 6.67 13.83
CA GLU A 305 6.80 7.91 13.27
C GLU A 305 5.78 9.06 13.33
N THR A 306 4.51 8.76 13.04
CA THR A 306 3.42 9.76 13.13
C THR A 306 3.13 10.18 14.56
N ALA A 307 3.12 9.25 15.51
CA ALA A 307 2.87 9.54 16.91
C ALA A 307 3.96 10.44 17.52
N VAL A 308 5.21 10.24 17.14
CA VAL A 308 6.31 11.15 17.54
C VAL A 308 6.03 12.58 17.10
N MET A 309 5.50 12.79 15.91
CA MET A 309 5.13 14.13 15.40
C MET A 309 3.96 14.76 16.15
N THR A 310 3.08 13.97 16.74
CA THR A 310 1.94 14.43 17.55
C THR A 310 2.25 14.49 19.04
N GLY A 311 3.47 14.13 19.45
CA GLY A 311 3.88 14.08 20.85
C GLY A 311 3.28 12.90 21.62
N GLU A 312 2.76 11.89 20.93
CA GLU A 312 2.21 10.65 21.50
C GLU A 312 3.22 9.51 21.43
N SER A 313 3.16 8.60 22.38
CA SER A 313 3.84 7.31 22.30
C SER A 313 2.88 6.24 21.78
N VAL A 314 3.36 5.39 20.89
CA VAL A 314 2.62 4.18 20.49
C VAL A 314 2.88 3.09 21.53
N GLU A 315 1.81 2.62 22.14
CA GLU A 315 1.87 1.49 23.07
C GLU A 315 1.62 0.19 22.33
N ARG A 316 2.59 -0.71 22.37
CA ARG A 316 2.50 -2.02 21.72
C ARG A 316 2.01 -3.08 22.70
N ALA A 317 0.88 -3.70 22.40
CA ALA A 317 0.41 -4.88 23.09
C ALA A 317 1.08 -6.14 22.53
N THR A 318 1.98 -6.72 23.29
CA THR A 318 2.71 -7.95 22.92
C THR A 318 2.00 -9.23 23.36
N THR A 319 0.99 -9.14 24.22
CA THR A 319 0.15 -10.24 24.70
C THR A 319 -1.30 -9.80 24.83
N ALA A 320 -2.23 -10.75 24.87
CA ALA A 320 -3.66 -10.49 25.11
C ALA A 320 -3.90 -9.75 26.44
N ASP A 321 -3.23 -10.18 27.52
CA ASP A 321 -3.36 -9.57 28.84
C ASP A 321 -2.85 -8.13 28.86
N LYS A 322 -1.73 -7.87 28.16
CA LYS A 322 -1.22 -6.51 28.01
C LYS A 322 -2.19 -5.63 27.23
N LEU A 323 -2.81 -6.15 26.18
CA LEU A 323 -3.86 -5.42 25.45
C LEU A 323 -5.05 -5.13 26.36
N LYS A 324 -5.57 -6.13 27.09
CA LYS A 324 -6.66 -5.94 28.05
C LYS A 324 -6.31 -4.86 29.10
N ALA A 325 -5.09 -4.91 29.65
CA ALA A 325 -4.61 -3.90 30.61
C ALA A 325 -4.60 -2.49 30.00
N MET A 326 -4.10 -2.32 28.77
CA MET A 326 -4.07 -1.03 28.07
C MET A 326 -5.47 -0.52 27.74
N LEU A 327 -6.41 -1.40 27.39
CA LEU A 327 -7.80 -1.03 27.11
C LEU A 327 -8.55 -0.57 28.36
N ARG A 328 -8.24 -1.10 29.55
CA ARG A 328 -8.81 -0.65 30.82
C ARG A 328 -8.39 0.77 31.23
N ILE A 329 -7.24 1.25 30.74
CA ILE A 329 -6.78 2.61 31.03
C ILE A 329 -7.73 3.60 30.34
N LYS A 330 -8.29 4.56 31.06
CA LYS A 330 -9.13 5.64 30.52
C LYS A 330 -8.28 6.75 29.91
N GLY A 331 -8.84 7.47 28.96
CA GLY A 331 -8.21 8.64 28.34
C GLY A 331 -7.59 8.37 26.97
N PRO A 332 -6.97 9.38 26.34
CA PRO A 332 -6.38 9.27 25.01
C PRO A 332 -5.18 8.31 25.01
N GLY A 333 -4.89 7.77 23.85
CA GLY A 333 -3.74 6.90 23.63
C GLY A 333 -3.80 6.24 22.25
N LEU A 334 -2.67 5.73 21.79
CA LEU A 334 -2.56 4.98 20.55
C LEU A 334 -2.03 3.57 20.89
N VAL A 335 -2.92 2.60 20.82
CA VAL A 335 -2.64 1.19 21.15
C VAL A 335 -2.56 0.37 19.87
N PHE A 336 -1.50 -0.42 19.77
CA PHE A 336 -1.27 -1.30 18.64
C PHE A 336 -1.40 -2.77 19.06
N GLY A 337 -2.37 -3.48 18.48
CA GLY A 337 -2.58 -4.91 18.69
C GLY A 337 -2.26 -5.70 17.42
N MET A 338 -1.36 -6.67 17.50
CA MET A 338 -1.06 -7.56 16.40
C MET A 338 -1.93 -8.82 16.44
N ILE A 339 -2.56 -9.16 15.32
CA ILE A 339 -3.24 -10.43 15.12
C ILE A 339 -2.22 -11.42 14.59
N GLN A 340 -1.71 -12.33 15.42
CA GLN A 340 -0.95 -13.46 14.90
C GLN A 340 -1.89 -14.59 14.51
N LYS A 341 -1.75 -15.04 13.26
CA LYS A 341 -2.36 -16.29 12.83
C LYS A 341 -1.68 -17.46 13.56
N GLN A 342 -2.35 -18.04 14.53
CA GLN A 342 -1.95 -19.39 14.96
C GLN A 342 -2.28 -20.39 13.85
N ARG A 343 -1.23 -20.89 13.22
CA ARG A 343 -1.26 -22.23 12.62
C ARG A 343 -1.01 -23.23 13.75
N ASN A 344 -1.83 -24.28 13.80
CA ASN A 344 -1.72 -25.39 14.73
C ASN A 344 -0.27 -25.82 14.95
N GLY A 345 0.17 -25.87 16.21
CA GLY A 345 1.41 -26.46 16.64
C GLY A 345 2.42 -25.45 17.19
N ASP A 346 2.46 -25.39 18.49
CA ASP A 346 3.54 -24.93 19.38
C ASP A 346 4.76 -24.21 18.77
N ALA A 347 4.85 -22.92 18.99
CA ALA A 347 6.15 -22.26 19.21
C ALA A 347 5.95 -20.93 19.94
N VAL A 348 6.58 -20.81 21.06
CA VAL A 348 6.83 -19.57 21.80
C VAL A 348 7.80 -18.74 20.97
N GLY A 349 7.34 -17.64 20.41
CA GLY A 349 8.18 -16.69 19.70
C GLY A 349 7.36 -15.50 19.23
N GLU A 350 7.60 -14.36 19.86
CA GLU A 350 7.04 -13.03 19.62
C GLU A 350 5.49 -12.91 19.65
N ALA A 351 5.05 -12.34 20.73
CA ALA A 351 3.71 -12.36 21.28
C ALA A 351 2.66 -11.65 20.43
N GLY A 352 1.80 -12.41 19.80
CA GLY A 352 0.50 -11.97 19.31
C GLY A 352 -0.63 -12.53 20.17
N LEU A 353 -1.82 -11.94 20.03
CA LEU A 353 -3.04 -12.45 20.66
C LEU A 353 -3.34 -13.88 20.16
N LYS A 354 -3.34 -14.86 21.07
CA LYS A 354 -3.70 -16.24 20.74
C LYS A 354 -5.22 -16.33 20.67
N ALA A 355 -5.75 -16.94 19.59
CA ALA A 355 -7.16 -17.32 19.50
C ALA A 355 -7.58 -18.30 20.62
N ALA A 356 -6.61 -19.01 21.22
CA ALA A 356 -6.82 -19.91 22.35
C ALA A 356 -7.09 -19.22 23.70
N ASP A 357 -6.80 -17.92 23.82
CA ASP A 357 -7.04 -17.16 25.04
C ASP A 357 -8.46 -16.54 25.09
N LEU A 358 -9.28 -16.86 24.11
CA LEU A 358 -10.65 -16.37 23.94
C LEU A 358 -11.64 -17.55 23.99
N PRO A 359 -12.86 -17.44 24.51
CA PRO A 359 -13.80 -18.53 24.62
C PRO A 359 -14.20 -19.07 23.24
N GLN A 360 -13.88 -20.35 22.98
CA GLN A 360 -14.21 -21.05 21.73
C GLN A 360 -15.62 -21.64 21.79
N HIS A 361 -16.47 -21.28 20.84
CA HIS A 361 -17.68 -22.02 20.56
C HIS A 361 -17.39 -23.11 19.51
N GLY A 362 -17.27 -24.40 19.98
CA GLY A 362 -17.29 -25.55 19.09
C GLY A 362 -16.07 -26.49 19.04
N GLY A 363 -15.22 -26.53 20.08
CA GLY A 363 -14.17 -27.56 20.25
C GLY A 363 -14.51 -28.56 21.36
N PRO A 364 -13.85 -29.75 21.43
CA PRO A 364 -14.14 -30.74 22.49
C PRO A 364 -13.87 -30.13 23.85
N ILE A 365 -14.83 -30.31 24.74
CA ILE A 365 -14.98 -29.78 26.09
C ILE A 365 -13.66 -29.92 26.88
N ARG A 366 -12.93 -28.81 27.09
CA ARG A 366 -12.09 -28.68 28.26
C ARG A 366 -12.98 -28.25 29.39
N THR A 367 -12.99 -29.03 30.47
CA THR A 367 -13.71 -28.78 31.72
C THR A 367 -13.04 -27.65 32.53
N GLY A 368 -13.17 -26.41 32.02
CA GLY A 368 -12.97 -25.18 32.71
C GLY A 368 -14.09 -24.26 32.22
N GLU A 369 -14.91 -23.74 33.14
CA GLU A 369 -15.95 -22.77 32.77
C GLU A 369 -15.27 -21.61 32.00
N PRO A 370 -15.84 -21.17 30.84
CA PRO A 370 -15.33 -20.01 30.14
C PRO A 370 -15.43 -18.81 31.08
N GLU A 371 -14.31 -18.11 31.29
CA GLU A 371 -14.36 -16.84 32.02
C GLU A 371 -15.42 -15.95 31.35
N PRO A 372 -16.32 -15.35 32.11
CA PRO A 372 -17.35 -14.48 31.55
C PRO A 372 -16.67 -13.35 30.79
N ALA A 373 -17.14 -13.09 29.58
CA ALA A 373 -16.62 -12.04 28.71
C ALA A 373 -16.71 -10.67 29.44
N GLU A 374 -15.57 -10.13 29.84
CA GLU A 374 -15.48 -8.96 30.71
C GLU A 374 -15.57 -7.66 29.90
N VAL A 375 -16.36 -6.70 30.36
CA VAL A 375 -16.34 -5.32 29.86
C VAL A 375 -15.07 -4.64 30.38
N LEU A 376 -14.19 -4.25 29.47
CA LEU A 376 -12.90 -3.64 29.79
C LEU A 376 -13.01 -2.12 29.90
N ASN A 377 -13.77 -1.48 29.02
CA ASN A 377 -13.95 -0.03 28.98
C ASN A 377 -15.26 0.36 28.27
N GLU A 378 -16.09 1.14 28.93
CA GLU A 378 -17.39 1.62 28.43
C GLU A 378 -17.32 3.01 27.79
N ASP A 379 -16.11 3.61 27.67
CA ASP A 379 -15.94 4.95 27.14
C ASP A 379 -16.33 5.00 25.65
N GLU A 380 -17.19 5.96 25.30
CA GLU A 380 -17.59 6.21 23.91
C GLU A 380 -16.46 6.85 23.09
N SER A 381 -15.44 7.42 23.73
CA SER A 381 -14.28 8.05 23.09
C SER A 381 -13.19 7.02 22.72
N ILE A 382 -13.60 5.84 22.23
CA ILE A 382 -12.71 4.79 21.74
C ILE A 382 -13.01 4.53 20.26
N LEU A 383 -11.94 4.52 19.45
CA LEU A 383 -12.00 4.15 18.03
C LEU A 383 -11.15 2.91 17.78
N VAL A 384 -11.76 1.87 17.28
CA VAL A 384 -11.07 0.64 16.85
C VAL A 384 -10.94 0.64 15.33
N LEU A 385 -9.70 0.61 14.83
CA LEU A 385 -9.37 0.47 13.41
C LEU A 385 -8.92 -0.97 13.16
N VAL A 386 -9.58 -1.66 12.24
CA VAL A 386 -9.30 -3.07 11.91
C VAL A 386 -8.81 -3.16 10.48
N ASP A 387 -7.57 -3.60 10.27
CA ASP A 387 -7.04 -3.91 8.95
C ASP A 387 -7.48 -5.30 8.51
N GLU A 388 -7.67 -5.48 7.19
CA GLU A 388 -8.17 -6.73 6.59
C GLU A 388 -9.42 -7.27 7.30
N ALA A 389 -10.40 -6.39 7.52
CA ALA A 389 -11.60 -6.64 8.31
C ALA A 389 -12.38 -7.92 7.89
N HIS A 390 -12.19 -8.41 6.65
CA HIS A 390 -12.75 -9.65 6.16
C HIS A 390 -12.06 -10.91 6.72
N ARG A 391 -10.79 -10.83 7.14
CA ARG A 391 -10.01 -11.97 7.67
C ARG A 391 -10.19 -12.17 9.17
N GLY A 392 -10.48 -11.09 9.91
CA GLY A 392 -10.67 -11.09 11.36
C GLY A 392 -12.02 -11.65 11.83
N GLN A 393 -12.89 -12.08 10.93
CA GLN A 393 -14.24 -12.55 11.25
C GLN A 393 -14.30 -13.97 11.85
N SER A 394 -13.22 -14.74 11.73
CA SER A 394 -13.16 -16.10 12.29
C SER A 394 -12.85 -16.04 13.79
N GLY A 395 -13.62 -15.29 14.59
CA GLY A 395 -13.64 -15.65 15.94
C GLY A 395 -13.44 -14.57 16.96
N ASP A 396 -12.70 -14.93 17.78
CA ASP A 396 -12.54 -14.70 19.21
C ASP A 396 -12.06 -13.29 19.55
N LEU A 397 -11.12 -12.69 18.78
CA LEU A 397 -10.64 -11.33 19.05
C LEU A 397 -11.71 -10.27 18.80
N HIS A 398 -12.46 -10.43 17.70
CA HIS A 398 -13.52 -9.48 17.37
C HIS A 398 -14.66 -9.54 18.39
N ALA A 399 -15.09 -10.76 18.74
CA ALA A 399 -16.10 -10.98 19.78
C ALA A 399 -15.63 -10.40 21.13
N ALA A 400 -14.36 -10.62 21.51
CA ALA A 400 -13.79 -10.10 22.73
C ALA A 400 -13.70 -8.56 22.73
N LEU A 401 -13.33 -7.93 21.61
CA LEU A 401 -13.34 -6.46 21.50
C LEU A 401 -14.77 -5.90 21.50
N GLN A 402 -15.74 -6.66 20.96
CA GLN A 402 -17.14 -6.24 20.95
C GLN A 402 -17.74 -6.24 22.37
N VAL A 403 -17.43 -7.24 23.18
CA VAL A 403 -17.87 -7.32 24.57
C VAL A 403 -17.04 -6.39 25.45
N GLY A 404 -15.71 -6.39 25.28
CA GLY A 404 -14.80 -5.58 26.08
C GLY A 404 -14.94 -4.06 25.87
N LEU A 405 -15.36 -3.62 24.69
CA LEU A 405 -15.53 -2.21 24.32
C LEU A 405 -16.92 -1.97 23.70
N PRO A 406 -17.99 -2.04 24.49
CA PRO A 406 -19.36 -2.07 23.98
C PRO A 406 -19.78 -0.77 23.27
N ASN A 407 -19.22 0.38 23.67
CA ASN A 407 -19.61 1.71 23.18
C ASN A 407 -18.58 2.33 22.22
N CYS A 408 -17.59 1.57 21.75
CA CYS A 408 -16.58 2.09 20.85
C CYS A 408 -17.09 2.25 19.41
N ALA A 409 -16.59 3.26 18.70
CA ALA A 409 -16.71 3.33 17.25
C ALA A 409 -15.75 2.33 16.59
N ARG A 410 -16.15 1.69 15.48
CA ARG A 410 -15.33 0.71 14.74
C ARG A 410 -15.27 1.05 13.26
N ILE A 411 -14.06 1.13 12.71
CA ILE A 411 -13.86 1.30 11.26
C ILE A 411 -13.04 0.12 10.75
N GLY A 412 -13.65 -0.63 9.84
CA GLY A 412 -13.00 -1.75 9.16
C GLY A 412 -12.41 -1.32 7.82
N PHE A 413 -11.15 -1.65 7.58
CA PHE A 413 -10.48 -1.49 6.29
C PHE A 413 -10.39 -2.83 5.59
N THR A 414 -10.82 -2.91 4.33
CA THR A 414 -10.76 -4.15 3.56
C THR A 414 -10.48 -3.91 2.09
N GLY A 415 -9.72 -4.79 1.45
CA GLY A 415 -9.49 -4.80 0.00
C GLY A 415 -10.47 -5.69 -0.75
N THR A 416 -11.03 -6.68 -0.07
CA THR A 416 -11.89 -7.72 -0.65
C THR A 416 -13.13 -7.90 0.21
N PRO A 417 -14.19 -7.09 -0.01
CA PRO A 417 -15.44 -7.34 0.71
C PRO A 417 -16.00 -8.69 0.25
N ILE A 418 -16.23 -9.58 1.19
CA ILE A 418 -16.92 -10.84 0.93
C ILE A 418 -18.36 -10.51 0.56
N LEU A 419 -18.77 -10.85 -0.67
CA LEU A 419 -20.06 -10.45 -1.23
C LEU A 419 -21.17 -11.50 -1.04
N MET A 420 -20.93 -12.67 -0.46
CA MET A 420 -21.91 -13.74 -0.21
C MET A 420 -21.77 -14.38 1.18
N GLY A 421 -22.84 -14.76 1.81
CA GLY A 421 -22.90 -15.50 3.08
C GLY A 421 -22.44 -14.72 4.32
N ASP A 422 -21.16 -14.41 4.41
CA ASP A 422 -20.56 -13.70 5.55
C ASP A 422 -20.68 -12.16 5.48
N LYS A 423 -21.23 -11.61 4.41
CA LYS A 423 -21.41 -10.16 4.23
C LYS A 423 -22.35 -9.52 5.25
N LYS A 424 -23.38 -10.24 5.64
CA LYS A 424 -24.26 -9.76 6.70
C LYS A 424 -23.45 -9.43 7.94
N ARG A 425 -22.49 -10.30 8.30
CA ARG A 425 -21.64 -10.10 9.50
C ARG A 425 -20.75 -8.88 9.42
N THR A 426 -20.13 -8.58 8.28
CA THR A 426 -19.27 -7.37 8.18
C THR A 426 -20.07 -6.10 8.33
N HIS A 427 -21.26 -6.01 7.71
CA HIS A 427 -22.17 -4.88 7.87
C HIS A 427 -22.77 -4.80 9.29
N GLU A 428 -23.09 -5.93 9.91
CA GLU A 428 -23.59 -5.97 11.28
C GLU A 428 -22.54 -5.51 12.30
N ILE A 429 -21.25 -5.75 12.00
CA ILE A 429 -20.12 -5.43 12.89
C ILE A 429 -19.67 -3.98 12.77
N PHE A 430 -19.49 -3.51 11.55
CA PHE A 430 -18.90 -2.20 11.27
C PHE A 430 -19.92 -1.15 10.82
N GLY A 431 -21.08 -1.56 10.34
CA GLY A 431 -22.07 -0.69 9.75
C GLY A 431 -21.89 -0.48 8.24
N GLU A 432 -22.41 0.63 7.71
CA GLU A 432 -22.40 0.95 6.30
C GLU A 432 -21.02 1.38 5.78
N PHE A 433 -20.87 1.39 4.45
CA PHE A 433 -19.66 1.89 3.82
C PHE A 433 -19.46 3.39 4.09
N ILE A 434 -18.27 3.75 4.55
CA ILE A 434 -17.78 5.13 4.63
C ILE A 434 -17.31 5.57 3.25
N ASP A 435 -16.50 4.75 2.60
CA ASP A 435 -15.97 5.01 1.26
C ASP A 435 -15.72 3.73 0.49
N ARG A 436 -15.76 3.83 -0.85
CA ARG A 436 -15.50 2.74 -1.77
C ARG A 436 -14.50 3.19 -2.83
N TYR A 437 -13.51 2.33 -3.08
CA TYR A 437 -12.55 2.46 -4.16
C TYR A 437 -12.32 1.08 -4.75
N THR A 438 -12.96 0.82 -5.87
CA THR A 438 -13.05 -0.51 -6.50
C THR A 438 -11.79 -0.86 -7.28
N ILE A 439 -11.64 -2.14 -7.64
CA ILE A 439 -10.56 -2.61 -8.54
C ILE A 439 -10.60 -1.84 -9.87
N ARG A 440 -11.79 -1.67 -10.45
CA ARG A 440 -11.95 -0.95 -11.73
C ARG A 440 -11.49 0.50 -11.65
N GLU A 441 -11.83 1.21 -10.57
CA GLU A 441 -11.34 2.59 -10.37
C GLU A 441 -9.81 2.62 -10.20
N ALA A 442 -9.26 1.65 -9.49
CA ALA A 442 -7.83 1.56 -9.26
C ALA A 442 -7.03 1.21 -10.54
N GLU A 443 -7.59 0.41 -11.43
CA GLU A 443 -7.03 0.15 -12.76
C GLU A 443 -7.07 1.39 -13.65
N LEU A 444 -8.19 2.09 -13.69
CA LEU A 444 -8.33 3.36 -14.43
C LEU A 444 -7.40 4.46 -13.92
N ASP A 445 -7.09 4.45 -12.63
CA ASP A 445 -6.14 5.39 -12.01
C ASP A 445 -4.68 4.96 -12.17
N GLY A 446 -4.42 3.79 -12.74
CA GLY A 446 -3.07 3.21 -12.81
C GLY A 446 -2.47 2.88 -11.44
N ALA A 447 -3.30 2.78 -10.40
CA ALA A 447 -2.87 2.42 -9.05
C ALA A 447 -2.57 0.92 -8.91
N ILE A 448 -3.21 0.11 -9.73
CA ILE A 448 -2.97 -1.32 -9.88
C ILE A 448 -2.93 -1.67 -11.38
N VAL A 449 -2.33 -2.81 -11.69
CA VAL A 449 -2.31 -3.35 -13.04
C VAL A 449 -3.49 -4.32 -13.23
N PRO A 450 -4.06 -4.45 -14.43
CA PRO A 450 -5.08 -5.45 -14.71
C PRO A 450 -4.52 -6.86 -14.51
N ILE A 451 -5.35 -7.73 -13.91
CA ILE A 451 -5.02 -9.14 -13.71
C ILE A 451 -5.64 -9.93 -14.86
N LEU A 452 -4.79 -10.52 -15.69
CA LEU A 452 -5.22 -11.48 -16.71
C LEU A 452 -5.25 -12.87 -16.08
N TYR A 453 -6.39 -13.53 -16.15
CA TYR A 453 -6.58 -14.88 -15.62
C TYR A 453 -6.64 -15.89 -16.77
N GLU A 454 -5.76 -16.91 -16.73
CA GLU A 454 -5.77 -18.07 -17.61
C GLU A 454 -5.90 -19.35 -16.80
N GLY A 455 -6.99 -20.08 -17.03
CA GLY A 455 -7.17 -21.41 -16.46
C GLY A 455 -6.44 -22.45 -17.30
N ARG A 456 -5.50 -23.19 -16.68
CA ARG A 456 -4.76 -24.27 -17.35
C ARG A 456 -4.97 -25.57 -16.59
N THR A 457 -5.33 -26.62 -17.31
CA THR A 457 -5.44 -27.99 -16.76
C THR A 457 -4.17 -28.78 -17.12
N ALA A 458 -3.59 -29.46 -16.14
CA ALA A 458 -2.52 -30.41 -16.43
C ALA A 458 -3.11 -31.61 -17.16
N GLN A 459 -2.73 -31.81 -18.41
CA GLN A 459 -3.05 -33.03 -19.15
C GLN A 459 -2.11 -34.13 -18.65
N GLY A 460 -2.62 -35.17 -18.02
CA GLY A 460 -1.84 -36.36 -17.69
C GLY A 460 -2.09 -37.04 -16.35
N ALA A 461 -2.86 -36.43 -15.45
CA ALA A 461 -3.08 -37.00 -14.12
C ALA A 461 -4.15 -38.12 -14.04
N ILE A 462 -4.97 -38.26 -15.08
CA ILE A 462 -5.99 -39.32 -15.15
C ILE A 462 -5.91 -39.92 -16.55
N LYS A 463 -5.55 -41.23 -16.63
CA LYS A 463 -5.71 -41.99 -17.86
C LYS A 463 -7.21 -42.05 -18.20
N ASP A 464 -7.53 -41.77 -19.46
CA ASP A 464 -8.85 -42.01 -20.06
C ASP A 464 -9.99 -41.10 -19.63
N ASP A 465 -9.88 -39.76 -19.73
CA ASP A 465 -11.01 -38.79 -19.60
C ASP A 465 -12.05 -39.10 -18.45
N ALA A 466 -11.68 -39.99 -17.50
CA ALA A 466 -12.56 -40.39 -16.42
C ALA A 466 -12.62 -39.28 -15.36
N ASN A 467 -13.83 -38.85 -15.06
CA ASN A 467 -14.12 -37.96 -13.95
C ASN A 467 -13.70 -38.63 -12.63
N LEU A 468 -12.91 -37.96 -11.81
CA LEU A 468 -12.39 -38.48 -10.53
C LEU A 468 -13.53 -38.93 -9.60
N ASP A 469 -14.67 -38.24 -9.63
CA ASP A 469 -15.85 -38.57 -8.87
C ASP A 469 -16.52 -39.86 -9.39
N GLU A 470 -16.58 -40.06 -10.71
CA GLU A 470 -17.09 -41.30 -11.33
C GLU A 470 -16.18 -42.50 -11.05
N LEU A 471 -14.87 -42.32 -11.13
CA LEU A 471 -13.90 -43.37 -10.81
C LEU A 471 -13.96 -43.76 -9.33
N PHE A 472 -14.17 -42.78 -8.45
CA PHE A 472 -14.35 -43.02 -7.02
C PHE A 472 -15.66 -43.76 -6.75
N GLU A 473 -16.76 -43.39 -7.39
CA GLU A 473 -18.07 -44.08 -7.26
C GLU A 473 -18.03 -45.48 -7.83
N ASP A 474 -17.31 -45.72 -8.93
CA ASP A 474 -17.14 -47.05 -9.49
C ASP A 474 -16.26 -47.96 -8.63
N LEU A 475 -15.19 -47.44 -8.05
CA LEU A 475 -14.26 -48.19 -7.19
C LEU A 475 -14.88 -48.59 -5.83
N PHE A 476 -15.83 -47.78 -5.35
CA PHE A 476 -16.45 -47.94 -4.05
C PHE A 476 -17.97 -48.22 -4.14
N ARG A 477 -18.45 -48.74 -5.28
CA ARG A 477 -19.85 -48.98 -5.61
C ARG A 477 -20.61 -49.80 -4.56
N ASP A 478 -19.90 -50.65 -3.80
CA ASP A 478 -20.49 -51.56 -2.79
C ASP A 478 -20.52 -50.95 -1.38
N HIS A 479 -20.19 -49.67 -1.21
CA HIS A 479 -20.16 -49.01 0.10
C HIS A 479 -21.37 -48.08 0.29
N THR A 480 -21.79 -47.93 1.54
CA THR A 480 -22.90 -47.03 1.88
C THR A 480 -22.49 -45.55 1.71
N PRO A 481 -23.43 -44.61 1.54
CA PRO A 481 -23.12 -43.19 1.43
C PRO A 481 -22.30 -42.63 2.61
N GLU A 482 -22.56 -43.14 3.83
CA GLU A 482 -21.80 -42.74 5.03
C GLU A 482 -20.38 -43.30 5.04
N GLU A 483 -20.16 -44.51 4.56
CA GLU A 483 -18.82 -45.10 4.38
C GLU A 483 -18.05 -44.39 3.26
N LEU A 484 -18.73 -44.06 2.16
CA LEU A 484 -18.14 -43.25 1.07
C LEU A 484 -17.69 -41.88 1.55
N GLU A 485 -18.47 -41.22 2.38
CA GLU A 485 -18.11 -39.93 2.96
C GLU A 485 -16.93 -40.06 3.95
N ALA A 486 -16.88 -41.12 4.73
CA ALA A 486 -15.77 -41.45 5.63
C ALA A 486 -14.49 -41.79 4.85
N ILE A 487 -14.58 -42.50 3.73
CA ILE A 487 -13.47 -42.84 2.84
C ILE A 487 -12.99 -41.59 2.12
N ARG A 488 -13.88 -40.73 1.59
CA ARG A 488 -13.52 -39.41 1.01
C ARG A 488 -12.80 -38.54 2.03
N LYS A 489 -13.26 -38.49 3.25
CA LYS A 489 -12.68 -37.72 4.35
C LYS A 489 -11.30 -38.23 4.78
N LYS A 490 -11.07 -39.53 4.68
CA LYS A 490 -9.84 -40.20 5.14
C LYS A 490 -8.76 -40.32 4.04
N TYR A 491 -9.14 -40.59 2.79
CA TYR A 491 -8.22 -40.95 1.70
C TYR A 491 -8.19 -40.01 0.51
N ALA A 492 -9.21 -39.17 0.30
CA ALA A 492 -9.27 -38.23 -0.80
C ALA A 492 -9.30 -36.79 -0.30
N THR A 493 -8.38 -36.43 0.60
CA THR A 493 -8.23 -35.02 0.94
C THR A 493 -7.64 -34.30 -0.27
N LYS A 494 -8.26 -33.15 -0.63
CA LYS A 494 -7.72 -32.27 -1.70
C LYS A 494 -6.21 -32.05 -1.56
N GLY A 495 -5.68 -32.09 -0.34
CA GLY A 495 -4.27 -31.95 -0.05
C GLY A 495 -3.41 -33.05 -0.68
N GLN A 496 -3.79 -34.31 -0.58
CA GLN A 496 -2.99 -35.42 -1.12
C GLN A 496 -2.91 -35.37 -2.65
N ILE A 497 -3.97 -34.96 -3.32
CA ILE A 497 -3.98 -34.79 -4.78
C ILE A 497 -3.05 -33.65 -5.19
N PHE A 498 -3.11 -32.49 -4.53
CA PHE A 498 -2.27 -31.33 -4.87
C PHE A 498 -0.80 -31.51 -4.47
N GLU A 499 -0.49 -32.51 -3.64
CA GLU A 499 0.87 -32.88 -3.27
C GLU A 499 1.42 -34.05 -4.10
N ALA A 500 0.61 -34.68 -4.96
CA ALA A 500 1.04 -35.83 -5.76
C ALA A 500 2.25 -35.49 -6.65
N PRO A 501 3.38 -36.25 -6.57
CA PRO A 501 4.62 -35.92 -7.30
C PRO A 501 4.43 -35.85 -8.82
N ASP A 502 3.62 -36.75 -9.38
CA ASP A 502 3.40 -36.80 -10.84
C ASP A 502 2.61 -35.57 -11.31
N LEU A 503 1.54 -35.19 -10.60
CA LEU A 503 0.78 -33.99 -10.91
C LEU A 503 1.64 -32.71 -10.80
N ILE A 504 2.50 -32.63 -9.78
CA ILE A 504 3.43 -31.52 -9.59
C ILE A 504 4.44 -31.46 -10.74
N ARG A 505 4.97 -32.60 -11.18
CA ARG A 505 5.92 -32.69 -12.31
C ARG A 505 5.30 -32.17 -13.60
N ASP A 506 4.09 -32.63 -13.93
CA ASP A 506 3.39 -32.24 -15.14
C ASP A 506 3.04 -30.75 -15.12
N LYS A 507 2.55 -30.24 -13.99
CA LYS A 507 2.30 -28.82 -13.80
C LYS A 507 3.58 -27.97 -13.91
N ALA A 508 4.68 -28.42 -13.33
CA ALA A 508 5.96 -27.71 -13.41
C ALA A 508 6.47 -27.60 -14.86
N ARG A 509 6.32 -28.68 -15.64
CA ARG A 509 6.65 -28.68 -17.09
C ARG A 509 5.79 -27.69 -17.87
N ASP A 510 4.47 -27.70 -17.65
CA ASP A 510 3.56 -26.78 -18.33
C ASP A 510 3.84 -25.32 -17.95
N MET A 511 3.97 -25.04 -16.65
CA MET A 511 4.27 -23.69 -16.17
C MET A 511 5.61 -23.17 -16.70
N LEU A 512 6.66 -24.01 -16.73
CA LEU A 512 7.97 -23.60 -17.24
C LEU A 512 7.92 -23.32 -18.74
N ARG A 513 7.25 -24.16 -19.52
CA ARG A 513 7.06 -23.92 -20.97
C ARG A 513 6.30 -22.63 -21.22
N HIS A 514 5.21 -22.39 -20.48
CA HIS A 514 4.47 -21.13 -20.55
C HIS A 514 5.34 -19.91 -20.18
N TYR A 515 6.10 -20.02 -19.10
CA TYR A 515 7.01 -18.97 -18.65
C TYR A 515 8.03 -18.59 -19.72
N VAL A 516 8.69 -19.58 -20.30
CA VAL A 516 9.72 -19.37 -21.33
C VAL A 516 9.14 -18.79 -22.61
N THR A 517 7.90 -19.15 -22.96
CA THR A 517 7.26 -18.69 -24.19
C THR A 517 6.72 -17.26 -24.06
N HIS A 518 6.10 -16.91 -22.91
CA HIS A 518 5.28 -15.70 -22.82
C HIS A 518 5.79 -14.68 -21.78
N ILE A 519 6.53 -15.10 -20.76
CA ILE A 519 6.89 -14.25 -19.63
C ILE A 519 8.37 -13.83 -19.69
N LEU A 520 9.25 -14.80 -19.87
CA LEU A 520 10.70 -14.59 -19.96
C LEU A 520 11.13 -13.60 -21.06
N PRO A 521 10.57 -13.65 -22.29
CA PRO A 521 10.93 -12.72 -23.34
C PRO A 521 10.67 -11.25 -23.00
N ASN A 522 9.71 -10.99 -22.09
CA ASN A 522 9.39 -9.65 -21.61
C ASN A 522 10.21 -9.23 -20.39
N GLY A 523 11.21 -10.03 -19.97
CA GLY A 523 12.07 -9.73 -18.83
C GLY A 523 11.42 -9.90 -17.46
N PHE A 524 10.25 -10.53 -17.37
CA PHE A 524 9.55 -10.74 -16.12
C PHE A 524 9.94 -12.05 -15.43
N LYS A 525 9.83 -12.06 -14.12
CA LYS A 525 9.98 -13.22 -13.25
C LYS A 525 8.61 -13.81 -12.91
N ALA A 526 8.61 -15.03 -12.37
CA ALA A 526 7.38 -15.71 -11.98
C ALA A 526 7.39 -16.06 -10.49
N GLN A 527 6.20 -16.06 -9.88
CA GLN A 527 5.97 -16.54 -8.52
C GLN A 527 4.98 -17.70 -8.58
N VAL A 528 5.36 -18.83 -8.00
CA VAL A 528 4.51 -20.03 -7.90
C VAL A 528 4.02 -20.17 -6.46
N VAL A 529 2.69 -20.26 -6.30
CA VAL A 529 2.06 -20.49 -5.00
C VAL A 529 1.54 -21.92 -4.96
N ALA A 530 2.09 -22.73 -4.08
CA ALA A 530 1.70 -24.12 -3.91
C ALA A 530 0.71 -24.32 -2.75
N TYR A 531 0.02 -25.44 -2.73
CA TYR A 531 -0.99 -25.79 -1.73
C TYR A 531 -0.41 -25.91 -0.32
N SER A 532 0.78 -26.48 -0.17
CA SER A 532 1.42 -26.73 1.11
C SER A 532 2.94 -26.54 1.03
N ARG A 533 3.60 -26.51 2.19
CA ARG A 533 5.06 -26.44 2.30
C ARG A 533 5.76 -27.62 1.60
N LEU A 534 5.21 -28.84 1.76
CA LEU A 534 5.71 -30.02 1.08
C LEU A 534 5.58 -29.91 -0.44
N ALA A 535 4.46 -29.35 -0.93
CA ALA A 535 4.28 -29.10 -2.36
C ALA A 535 5.30 -28.09 -2.89
N VAL A 536 5.65 -27.01 -2.13
CA VAL A 536 6.70 -26.05 -2.53
C VAL A 536 8.04 -26.75 -2.75
N VAL A 537 8.43 -27.64 -1.82
CA VAL A 537 9.70 -28.39 -1.93
C VAL A 537 9.67 -29.32 -3.15
N ARG A 538 8.58 -30.03 -3.37
CA ARG A 538 8.41 -30.90 -4.56
C ARG A 538 8.42 -30.11 -5.87
N TYR A 539 7.87 -28.91 -5.88
CA TYR A 539 7.96 -28.02 -7.05
C TYR A 539 9.39 -27.57 -7.34
N LEU A 540 10.24 -27.36 -6.33
CA LEU A 540 11.65 -27.05 -6.55
C LEU A 540 12.33 -28.11 -7.41
N ASP A 541 12.25 -29.38 -6.98
CA ASP A 541 12.86 -30.51 -7.69
C ASP A 541 12.23 -30.67 -9.09
N ALA A 542 10.92 -30.53 -9.19
CA ALA A 542 10.19 -30.65 -10.44
C ALA A 542 10.56 -29.55 -11.44
N PHE A 543 10.75 -28.29 -11.00
CA PHE A 543 11.18 -27.20 -11.88
C PHE A 543 12.64 -27.36 -12.32
N MET A 544 13.54 -27.81 -11.45
CA MET A 544 14.92 -28.11 -11.82
C MET A 544 14.97 -29.18 -12.90
N ALA A 545 14.25 -30.29 -12.70
CA ALA A 545 14.16 -31.36 -13.70
C ALA A 545 13.52 -30.89 -15.03
N ALA A 546 12.41 -30.13 -14.94
CA ALA A 546 11.75 -29.59 -16.14
C ALA A 546 12.63 -28.61 -16.92
N ARG A 547 13.44 -27.79 -16.23
CA ARG A 547 14.40 -26.89 -16.86
C ARG A 547 15.46 -27.68 -17.63
N ASP A 548 16.05 -28.69 -17.01
CA ASP A 548 17.12 -29.48 -17.60
C ASP A 548 16.60 -30.28 -18.78
N GLU A 549 15.37 -30.82 -18.69
CA GLU A 549 14.65 -31.48 -19.79
C GLU A 549 14.42 -30.52 -20.97
N LEU A 550 13.86 -29.34 -20.71
CA LEU A 550 13.57 -28.34 -21.74
C LEU A 550 14.85 -27.81 -22.42
N LEU A 551 15.93 -27.62 -21.67
CA LEU A 551 17.23 -27.25 -22.23
C LEU A 551 17.81 -28.37 -23.12
N ALA A 552 17.68 -29.63 -22.73
CA ALA A 552 18.09 -30.76 -23.57
C ALA A 552 17.27 -30.83 -24.88
N GLU A 553 15.93 -30.65 -24.79
CA GLU A 553 15.06 -30.56 -25.98
C GLU A 553 15.45 -29.39 -26.89
N ALA A 554 15.78 -28.23 -26.32
CA ALA A 554 16.20 -27.04 -27.07
C ALA A 554 17.56 -27.25 -27.77
N HIS A 555 18.50 -27.92 -27.12
CA HIS A 555 19.81 -28.27 -27.72
C HIS A 555 19.67 -29.25 -28.90
N ALA A 556 18.69 -30.15 -28.87
CA ALA A 556 18.42 -31.13 -29.91
C ALA A 556 17.74 -30.53 -31.16
N LEU A 557 17.31 -29.27 -31.15
CA LEU A 557 16.74 -28.58 -32.31
C LEU A 557 17.76 -28.51 -33.46
N ASN A 558 17.27 -28.61 -34.71
CA ASN A 558 18.08 -28.39 -35.88
C ASN A 558 18.46 -26.90 -36.07
N ALA A 559 19.33 -26.61 -37.02
CA ALA A 559 19.82 -25.24 -37.25
C ALA A 559 18.72 -24.30 -37.78
N GLU A 560 17.77 -24.82 -38.53
CA GLU A 560 16.66 -24.05 -39.10
C GLU A 560 15.68 -23.61 -38.00
N ASP A 561 15.31 -24.54 -37.10
CA ASP A 561 14.44 -24.22 -35.97
C ASP A 561 15.12 -23.24 -34.98
N LYS A 562 16.42 -23.37 -34.76
CA LYS A 562 17.19 -22.44 -33.89
C LYS A 562 17.25 -21.02 -34.44
N ALA A 563 17.20 -20.85 -35.77
CA ALA A 563 17.27 -19.56 -36.46
C ALA A 563 15.89 -19.02 -36.88
N MET A 564 14.79 -19.64 -36.43
CA MET A 564 13.42 -19.27 -36.81
C MET A 564 13.09 -17.82 -36.39
N SER A 565 12.43 -17.05 -37.28
CA SER A 565 11.96 -15.69 -36.93
C SER A 565 10.75 -15.70 -36.00
N ASP A 566 10.43 -14.55 -35.37
CA ASP A 566 9.27 -14.44 -34.47
C ASP A 566 7.94 -14.65 -35.21
N GLU A 567 7.82 -14.15 -36.43
CA GLU A 567 6.63 -14.33 -37.29
C GLU A 567 6.42 -15.82 -37.64
N ALA A 568 7.49 -16.54 -37.92
CA ALA A 568 7.40 -17.97 -38.19
C ALA A 568 7.14 -18.79 -36.94
N LEU A 569 7.65 -18.33 -35.78
CA LEU A 569 7.50 -19.02 -34.51
C LEU A 569 6.07 -18.90 -33.95
N CYS A 570 5.42 -17.74 -34.06
CA CYS A 570 4.09 -17.52 -33.50
C CYS A 570 2.98 -18.43 -34.07
N VAL A 571 3.17 -18.98 -35.26
CA VAL A 571 2.23 -19.93 -35.90
C VAL A 571 2.55 -21.39 -35.59
N ARG A 572 3.64 -21.68 -34.87
CA ARG A 572 4.02 -23.06 -34.53
C ARG A 572 3.27 -23.56 -33.29
N PRO A 573 3.14 -24.89 -33.11
CA PRO A 573 2.60 -25.47 -31.88
C PRO A 573 3.36 -24.97 -30.61
N ALA A 574 2.65 -24.79 -29.51
CA ALA A 574 3.21 -24.27 -28.25
C ALA A 574 4.46 -25.04 -27.76
N ALA A 575 4.49 -26.36 -27.98
CA ALA A 575 5.67 -27.17 -27.65
C ALA A 575 6.91 -26.80 -28.44
N VAL A 576 6.76 -26.41 -29.73
CA VAL A 576 7.88 -25.95 -30.58
C VAL A 576 8.30 -24.54 -30.15
N GLN A 577 7.33 -23.67 -29.93
CA GLN A 577 7.60 -22.31 -29.41
C GLN A 577 8.44 -22.34 -28.13
N ALA A 578 8.06 -23.17 -27.17
CA ALA A 578 8.78 -23.31 -25.91
C ALA A 578 10.24 -23.76 -26.10
N LYS A 579 10.50 -24.73 -27.01
CA LYS A 579 11.85 -25.22 -27.29
C LYS A 579 12.72 -24.15 -27.97
N VAL A 580 12.18 -23.44 -28.96
CA VAL A 580 12.90 -22.37 -29.65
C VAL A 580 13.20 -21.20 -28.71
N GLN A 581 12.25 -20.79 -27.90
CA GLN A 581 12.47 -19.75 -26.90
C GLN A 581 13.47 -20.20 -25.81
N ALA A 582 13.41 -21.47 -25.38
CA ALA A 582 14.40 -22.02 -24.46
C ALA A 582 15.81 -22.02 -25.05
N TRP A 583 15.97 -22.25 -26.37
CA TRP A 583 17.24 -22.12 -27.05
C TRP A 583 17.75 -20.68 -27.06
N ARG A 584 16.87 -19.72 -27.38
CA ARG A 584 17.21 -18.29 -27.41
C ARG A 584 17.67 -17.77 -26.04
N TYR A 585 16.96 -18.17 -24.98
CA TYR A 585 17.22 -17.75 -23.60
C TYR A 585 17.98 -18.80 -22.75
N ARG A 586 18.70 -19.73 -23.39
CA ARG A 586 19.35 -20.88 -22.74
C ARG A 586 20.29 -20.48 -21.59
N ASP A 587 21.04 -19.38 -21.74
CA ASP A 587 21.99 -18.94 -20.74
C ASP A 587 21.28 -18.28 -19.55
N THR A 588 20.24 -17.52 -19.81
CA THR A 588 19.34 -16.98 -18.78
C THR A 588 18.65 -18.11 -18.01
N LEU A 589 18.13 -19.13 -18.72
CA LEU A 589 17.46 -20.28 -18.09
C LEU A 589 18.42 -21.08 -17.19
N ARG A 590 19.68 -21.24 -17.57
CA ARG A 590 20.68 -21.87 -16.71
C ARG A 590 20.97 -21.06 -15.46
N ALA A 591 20.95 -19.74 -15.57
CA ALA A 591 21.21 -18.81 -14.47
C ALA A 591 20.00 -18.58 -13.55
N ILE A 592 18.78 -18.94 -13.96
CA ILE A 592 17.58 -18.79 -13.13
C ILE A 592 17.68 -19.66 -11.89
N GLU A 593 17.49 -19.03 -10.74
CA GLU A 593 17.40 -19.67 -9.43
C GLU A 593 15.93 -19.85 -9.02
N PHE A 594 15.62 -21.07 -8.56
CA PHE A 594 14.33 -21.37 -7.93
C PHE A 594 14.51 -21.27 -6.41
N ALA A 595 13.85 -20.29 -5.77
CA ALA A 595 14.00 -20.02 -4.35
C ALA A 595 12.71 -20.36 -3.59
N PRO A 596 12.66 -21.47 -2.84
CA PRO A 596 11.55 -21.77 -1.94
C PRO A 596 11.48 -20.75 -0.79
N VAL A 597 10.27 -20.35 -0.45
CA VAL A 597 9.98 -19.48 0.70
C VAL A 597 8.85 -20.14 1.48
N ILE A 598 9.17 -20.74 2.62
CA ILE A 598 8.22 -21.47 3.46
C ILE A 598 8.36 -21.06 4.93
N SER A 599 7.24 -21.11 5.68
CA SER A 599 7.29 -20.88 7.12
C SER A 599 7.98 -22.02 7.86
N GLY A 600 8.76 -21.72 8.91
CA GLY A 600 9.33 -22.72 9.80
C GLY A 600 8.28 -23.45 10.64
N GLY A 601 8.57 -24.68 11.05
CA GLY A 601 7.77 -25.49 11.96
C GLY A 601 8.68 -26.34 12.87
N ASN A 602 8.17 -26.79 14.02
CA ASN A 602 8.96 -27.48 15.06
C ASN A 602 9.51 -28.85 14.63
N ASN A 603 8.89 -29.51 13.64
CA ASN A 603 9.24 -30.86 13.16
C ASN A 603 9.67 -30.82 11.68
N ASP A 604 10.28 -29.74 11.23
CA ASP A 604 10.74 -29.64 9.84
C ASP A 604 11.95 -30.53 9.58
N ASP A 605 12.00 -31.07 8.35
CA ASP A 605 13.20 -31.70 7.84
C ASP A 605 14.39 -30.72 7.95
N PRO A 606 15.52 -31.12 8.53
CA PRO A 606 16.70 -30.26 8.60
C PRO A 606 17.13 -29.68 7.24
N ALA A 607 16.86 -30.36 6.14
CA ALA A 607 17.11 -29.89 4.78
C ALA A 607 16.27 -28.65 4.39
N TRP A 608 15.17 -28.37 5.06
CA TRP A 608 14.31 -27.21 4.80
C TRP A 608 14.77 -25.93 5.52
N LYS A 609 15.74 -26.05 6.43
CA LYS A 609 16.25 -24.93 7.22
C LYS A 609 16.67 -23.70 6.39
N PRO A 610 17.34 -23.83 5.23
CA PRO A 610 17.67 -22.68 4.39
C PRO A 610 16.45 -21.95 3.83
N TRP A 611 15.32 -22.64 3.69
CA TRP A 611 14.08 -22.11 3.11
C TRP A 611 13.08 -21.58 4.15
N THR A 612 13.42 -21.71 5.44
CA THR A 612 12.61 -21.21 6.57
C THR A 612 13.24 -20.00 7.26
N ASP A 613 14.46 -19.63 6.86
CA ASP A 613 15.22 -18.52 7.45
C ASP A 613 14.69 -17.16 6.94
N GLY A 614 14.31 -16.28 7.86
CA GLY A 614 13.76 -14.97 7.53
C GLY A 614 14.74 -14.03 6.81
N ALA A 615 16.04 -14.09 7.13
CA ALA A 615 17.04 -13.26 6.46
C ALA A 615 17.29 -13.74 5.02
N ALA A 616 17.29 -15.06 4.79
CA ALA A 616 17.37 -15.65 3.45
C ALA A 616 16.13 -15.29 2.61
N HIS A 617 14.94 -15.25 3.22
CA HIS A 617 13.71 -14.79 2.58
C HIS A 617 13.83 -13.33 2.11
N GLU A 618 14.29 -12.42 2.97
CA GLU A 618 14.48 -11.02 2.60
C GLU A 618 15.47 -10.84 1.44
N GLN A 619 16.56 -11.58 1.43
CA GLN A 619 17.52 -11.55 0.34
C GLN A 619 16.91 -12.04 -0.97
N SER A 620 16.17 -13.15 -0.94
CA SER A 620 15.47 -13.69 -2.11
C SER A 620 14.43 -12.73 -2.64
N ILE A 621 13.65 -12.09 -1.77
CA ILE A 621 12.66 -11.06 -2.13
C ILE A 621 13.36 -9.83 -2.75
N LYS A 622 14.47 -9.36 -2.18
CA LYS A 622 15.25 -8.24 -2.73
C LYS A 622 15.80 -8.55 -4.13
N ARG A 623 16.31 -9.79 -4.34
CA ARG A 623 16.75 -10.24 -5.66
C ARG A 623 15.59 -10.38 -6.65
N PHE A 624 14.44 -10.89 -6.19
CA PHE A 624 13.25 -11.03 -7.01
C PHE A 624 12.72 -9.68 -7.53
N LYS A 625 12.82 -8.61 -6.73
CA LYS A 625 12.40 -7.26 -7.11
C LYS A 625 13.33 -6.57 -8.13
N LYS A 626 14.56 -7.03 -8.30
CA LYS A 626 15.47 -6.46 -9.31
C LYS A 626 15.03 -6.89 -10.71
N PRO A 627 15.25 -6.10 -11.77
CA PRO A 627 15.01 -6.52 -13.15
C PRO A 627 15.75 -7.83 -13.46
N LEU A 628 15.19 -8.66 -14.34
CA LEU A 628 15.84 -9.89 -14.81
C LEU A 628 16.97 -9.54 -15.78
N PHE A 629 16.74 -8.55 -16.66
CA PHE A 629 17.70 -8.01 -17.61
C PHE A 629 18.07 -6.58 -17.23
N ASN A 630 19.28 -6.15 -17.50
CA ASN A 630 19.67 -4.75 -17.41
C ASN A 630 19.05 -3.96 -18.57
N ALA A 631 18.87 -2.63 -18.38
CA ALA A 631 18.27 -1.77 -19.41
C ALA A 631 19.00 -1.85 -20.77
N ASP A 632 20.34 -2.02 -20.75
CA ASP A 632 21.16 -2.13 -21.94
C ASP A 632 20.97 -3.45 -22.71
N THR A 633 20.66 -4.55 -22.00
CA THR A 633 20.36 -5.86 -22.59
C THR A 633 18.97 -5.90 -23.23
N LEU A 634 17.99 -5.15 -22.70
CA LEU A 634 16.66 -5.02 -23.33
C LEU A 634 16.70 -4.16 -24.60
N ALA A 635 17.52 -3.10 -24.61
CA ALA A 635 17.66 -2.19 -25.76
C ALA A 635 18.42 -2.81 -26.95
N SER A 636 19.31 -3.79 -26.69
CA SER A 636 20.11 -4.42 -27.74
C SER A 636 19.41 -5.59 -28.45
N GLY A 637 18.26 -6.06 -27.93
CA GLY A 637 17.56 -7.23 -28.50
C GLY A 637 18.39 -8.53 -28.48
N LEU A 638 19.52 -8.51 -27.80
CA LEU A 638 20.49 -9.59 -27.66
C LEU A 638 20.59 -9.98 -26.19
N ALA A 639 20.00 -11.11 -25.86
CA ALA A 639 20.50 -11.87 -24.73
C ALA A 639 21.81 -12.53 -25.20
N GLU A 640 22.95 -11.92 -24.91
CA GLU A 640 24.22 -12.60 -24.91
C GLU A 640 24.32 -13.57 -23.75
#